data_fbaecabf63edfc4cf1efc2afd5a87382
#
_entry.id   fbaecabf63edfc4cf1efc2afd5a87382
#
_cell.length_a   1.000
_cell.length_b   1.000
_cell.length_c   1.000
_cell.angle_alpha   90.00
_cell.angle_beta   90.00
_cell.angle_gamma   90.00
#
_symmetry.space_group_name_H-M   'P 1'
#
loop_
_entity.id
_entity.type
_entity.pdbx_description
1 polymer ?
#
loop_
_entity_poly.entity_id
_entity_poly.type
_entity_poly.pdbx_seq_one_letter_code
_entity_poly.pdbx_strand_id
1 'polypeptide(L)'
;MNRIRSFWAVVLFFAFSPCFIISAVAENKVITSSELQQVSQTNLWYALSVLEPSFVMSDRAYQGDVLGYVPAESAVRGFNRWTSRAKGRNILFLIDGNRVPLSTARALNVSDIKEIRVITDAVSLAAWGINGADGVVEVTTLRPAVTPLKVTYQLNLSIFSADKSSYNAQQKSVSGPTNWLSQPLQTGFSQRHQIDVGGSDGAVSYKFTASFAPANRGVMKDSGNDDLNLRAYVGYRHKAINVYNDLAFDYYKARTSNFGRWGDMALINGTESPYDGLGMLRPFVDVNGKQVPNPVYEHSLGSFLKEQTGTLTDRLGVDIDLPYHLQFKGNFSYARQYVRYDDFVSPSSAIFMANTDLRANGTYHIRRSGYVSYEGGASLNHQANVGKGRLVSALGFNIFDGHRTGESYGGRGILSDRMAYITFTQGYDTLQAPVANRLYERILRLFVMADYHFNQRYGIMLAGNLNRSNLLAPDNRSMFYSAGKAYWNMHNETWLKTDWLKTLRLYVEAGTTGVVPFSYTDFYSTYTNDTHDEYIYNYYQIGARLNHKPNRGLKPIQMLMLAAGVEMRTKTGQFHVEVYRNHAADQLALRPLPAYEGFYSQVANGGNVINSGLELTASDKLFACNNFSLNGWTALRLNHNRVVDVPTYYRERVIATSPSMMVGLEQTTLRGSIGLQALWKQWSAGATVAGVTGNKQVDYLSAAYMVHNDNRLQLTSLWLAHTLKLQGKYISAIHWSLIGSNLLTWRSAKVAEGICYPLTRSLSLSASVKF
;
A
#
# COMPACT_ATOMS: atom_id res chain seq x y z
N MET A 1 -16.23 20.84 28.43
CA MET A 1 -17.51 20.28 27.98
C MET A 1 -18.35 21.23 27.12
N ASN A 2 -18.36 22.51 27.32
CA ASN A 2 -19.20 23.44 26.52
C ASN A 2 -18.68 23.75 25.09
N ARG A 3 -17.42 23.48 24.75
CA ARG A 3 -16.90 23.64 23.37
C ARG A 3 -17.19 22.45 22.44
N ILE A 4 -17.61 21.32 23.00
CA ILE A 4 -18.00 20.13 22.21
C ILE A 4 -19.44 20.27 21.73
N ARG A 5 -20.34 20.91 22.51
CA ARG A 5 -21.75 21.08 22.12
C ARG A 5 -21.96 22.06 20.96
N SER A 6 -21.14 23.10 20.82
CA SER A 6 -21.23 24.03 19.68
C SER A 6 -20.68 23.45 18.37
N PHE A 7 -19.76 22.48 18.45
CA PHE A 7 -19.24 21.78 17.26
C PHE A 7 -20.27 20.79 16.68
N TRP A 8 -21.00 20.09 17.53
CA TRP A 8 -22.04 19.15 17.10
C TRP A 8 -23.29 19.83 16.51
N ALA A 9 -23.62 21.04 16.94
CA ALA A 9 -24.73 21.79 16.36
C ALA A 9 -24.45 22.29 14.94
N VAL A 10 -23.19 22.46 14.55
CA VAL A 10 -22.78 22.78 13.18
C VAL A 10 -22.60 21.52 12.33
N VAL A 11 -22.19 20.40 12.94
CA VAL A 11 -22.00 19.10 12.23
C VAL A 11 -23.32 18.43 11.88
N LEU A 12 -24.37 18.63 12.64
CA LEU A 12 -25.70 18.07 12.33
C LEU A 12 -26.39 18.70 11.09
N PHE A 13 -25.87 19.83 10.58
CA PHE A 13 -26.42 20.47 9.38
C PHE A 13 -25.67 20.17 8.09
N PHE A 14 -24.43 19.58 8.13
CA PHE A 14 -23.56 19.43 6.94
C PHE A 14 -22.68 18.16 7.02
N ALA A 15 -23.23 16.97 7.00
CA ALA A 15 -22.42 15.75 7.04
C ALA A 15 -22.64 14.88 5.79
N PHE A 16 -21.99 15.25 4.67
CA PHE A 16 -22.04 14.42 3.46
C PHE A 16 -20.81 14.64 2.55
N SER A 17 -20.18 13.58 2.07
CA SER A 17 -18.92 13.55 1.32
C SER A 17 -19.09 13.19 -0.16
N PRO A 18 -18.27 13.69 -1.08
CA PRO A 18 -18.37 13.36 -2.50
C PRO A 18 -17.66 12.04 -2.84
N CYS A 19 -18.37 11.11 -3.42
CA CYS A 19 -17.79 10.08 -4.25
C CYS A 19 -17.65 10.62 -5.68
N PHE A 20 -16.43 10.84 -6.15
CA PHE A 20 -16.21 11.22 -7.51
C PHE A 20 -16.49 10.06 -8.43
N ILE A 21 -17.55 10.12 -9.16
CA ILE A 21 -17.68 9.41 -10.40
C ILE A 21 -18.02 10.42 -11.49
N ILE A 22 -17.01 11.17 -11.90
CA ILE A 22 -16.95 11.59 -13.31
C ILE A 22 -16.31 10.40 -14.03
N SER A 23 -17.05 9.32 -14.13
CA SER A 23 -16.63 8.09 -14.82
C SER A 23 -16.53 8.25 -16.35
N ALA A 24 -16.58 9.48 -16.85
CA ALA A 24 -16.58 9.75 -18.27
C ALA A 24 -15.26 10.25 -18.84
N VAL A 25 -14.21 10.50 -18.05
CA VAL A 25 -13.15 11.37 -18.55
C VAL A 25 -11.72 10.87 -18.44
N ALA A 26 -11.37 10.05 -17.48
CA ALA A 26 -10.06 9.43 -17.47
C ALA A 26 -10.25 7.91 -17.60
N GLU A 27 -10.02 7.38 -18.78
CA GLU A 27 -9.95 5.93 -18.96
C GLU A 27 -8.61 5.40 -18.39
N ASN A 28 -8.35 5.62 -17.10
CA ASN A 28 -7.34 4.85 -16.40
C ASN A 28 -7.67 3.38 -16.56
N LYS A 29 -6.66 2.56 -16.75
CA LYS A 29 -6.85 1.10 -16.87
C LYS A 29 -7.70 0.60 -15.71
N VAL A 30 -8.81 -0.03 -16.03
CA VAL A 30 -9.67 -0.71 -15.07
C VAL A 30 -9.23 -2.16 -15.00
N ILE A 31 -8.83 -2.60 -13.81
CA ILE A 31 -8.45 -4.00 -13.55
C ILE A 31 -9.62 -4.67 -12.85
N THR A 32 -10.15 -5.70 -13.47
CA THR A 32 -11.31 -6.44 -12.98
C THR A 32 -10.93 -7.49 -11.95
N SER A 33 -11.91 -7.93 -11.14
CA SER A 33 -11.72 -9.04 -10.20
C SER A 33 -11.22 -10.31 -10.88
N SER A 34 -11.71 -10.60 -12.08
CA SER A 34 -11.29 -11.79 -12.83
C SER A 34 -9.82 -11.74 -13.25
N GLU A 35 -9.31 -10.58 -13.66
CA GLU A 35 -7.90 -10.39 -13.98
C GLU A 35 -7.02 -10.53 -12.73
N LEU A 36 -7.44 -9.96 -11.61
CA LEU A 36 -6.72 -10.10 -10.34
C LEU A 36 -6.64 -11.56 -9.89
N GLN A 37 -7.75 -12.30 -9.96
CA GLN A 37 -7.83 -13.72 -9.59
C GLN A 37 -6.96 -14.62 -10.45
N GLN A 38 -6.69 -14.28 -11.69
CA GLN A 38 -5.82 -15.01 -12.60
C GLN A 38 -4.34 -14.92 -12.19
N VAL A 39 -3.95 -13.86 -11.49
CA VAL A 39 -2.57 -13.67 -11.02
C VAL A 39 -2.40 -14.19 -9.60
N SER A 40 -3.31 -13.83 -8.69
CA SER A 40 -3.30 -14.32 -7.31
C SER A 40 -4.69 -14.23 -6.69
N GLN A 41 -5.11 -15.30 -6.01
CA GLN A 41 -6.38 -15.33 -5.28
C GLN A 41 -6.26 -14.85 -3.84
N THR A 42 -5.06 -14.92 -3.29
CA THR A 42 -4.81 -14.63 -1.87
C THR A 42 -4.13 -13.31 -1.64
N ASN A 43 -3.48 -12.74 -2.67
CA ASN A 43 -2.70 -11.52 -2.55
C ASN A 43 -3.08 -10.47 -3.61
N LEU A 44 -4.03 -9.63 -3.23
CA LEU A 44 -4.54 -8.54 -4.06
C LEU A 44 -3.44 -7.61 -4.56
N TRP A 45 -2.57 -7.18 -3.67
CA TRP A 45 -1.56 -6.15 -3.97
C TRP A 45 -0.47 -6.68 -4.88
N TYR A 46 -0.10 -7.95 -4.71
CA TYR A 46 0.79 -8.62 -5.65
C TYR A 46 0.17 -8.70 -7.04
N ALA A 47 -1.09 -9.15 -7.14
CA ALA A 47 -1.80 -9.20 -8.42
C ALA A 47 -1.85 -7.82 -9.09
N LEU A 48 -2.15 -6.76 -8.32
CA LEU A 48 -2.17 -5.39 -8.81
C LEU A 48 -0.80 -4.96 -9.33
N SER A 49 0.30 -5.26 -8.62
CA SER A 49 1.66 -4.88 -9.03
C SER A 49 2.14 -5.58 -10.30
N VAL A 50 1.55 -6.71 -10.64
CA VAL A 50 1.81 -7.47 -11.88
C VAL A 50 1.00 -6.89 -13.04
N LEU A 51 -0.29 -6.62 -12.80
CA LEU A 51 -1.23 -6.16 -13.83
C LEU A 51 -1.07 -4.68 -14.15
N GLU A 52 -0.61 -3.89 -13.19
CA GLU A 52 -0.44 -2.45 -13.30
C GLU A 52 1.00 -2.01 -12.95
N PRO A 53 1.88 -1.89 -13.96
CA PRO A 53 3.28 -1.53 -13.74
C PRO A 53 3.51 -0.13 -13.15
N SER A 54 2.51 0.77 -13.21
CA SER A 54 2.57 2.06 -12.53
C SER A 54 2.51 1.90 -10.99
N PHE A 55 1.88 0.84 -10.49
CA PHE A 55 1.86 0.50 -9.07
C PHE A 55 3.11 -0.29 -8.69
N VAL A 56 4.07 0.40 -8.10
CA VAL A 56 5.38 -0.17 -7.73
C VAL A 56 5.38 -0.54 -6.26
N MET A 57 5.68 -1.80 -5.97
CA MET A 57 5.94 -2.27 -4.61
C MET A 57 7.44 -2.40 -4.37
N SER A 58 7.91 -2.01 -3.18
CA SER A 58 9.30 -2.26 -2.81
C SER A 58 9.53 -3.74 -2.51
N ASP A 59 10.75 -4.24 -2.75
CA ASP A 59 11.10 -5.62 -2.39
C ASP A 59 11.03 -5.86 -0.87
N ARG A 60 11.11 -4.79 -0.07
CA ARG A 60 10.87 -4.83 1.38
C ARG A 60 9.40 -4.99 1.75
N ALA A 61 8.49 -4.69 0.83
CA ALA A 61 7.06 -4.89 1.03
C ALA A 61 6.65 -6.38 1.07
N TYR A 62 7.53 -7.29 0.63
CA TYR A 62 7.39 -8.74 0.83
C TYR A 62 7.64 -9.16 2.30
N GLN A 63 7.55 -8.23 3.22
CA GLN A 63 7.78 -8.51 4.63
C GLN A 63 6.65 -9.37 5.19
N GLY A 64 6.92 -10.61 5.22
CA GLY A 64 6.63 -11.49 6.32
C GLY A 64 5.36 -12.12 6.54
N ASP A 65 4.41 -12.02 5.73
CA ASP A 65 3.18 -12.71 5.98
C ASP A 65 2.81 -13.66 4.82
N VAL A 66 2.10 -14.70 5.15
CA VAL A 66 1.40 -15.56 4.18
C VAL A 66 0.53 -14.72 3.23
N LEU A 67 0.06 -13.57 3.70
CA LEU A 67 -0.66 -12.55 2.96
C LEU A 67 0.23 -11.37 2.51
N GLY A 68 1.43 -11.37 2.85
CA GLY A 68 2.72 -10.88 2.41
C GLY A 68 2.90 -9.45 1.98
N TYR A 69 1.93 -8.58 1.94
CA TYR A 69 2.12 -7.25 1.39
C TYR A 69 1.70 -6.12 2.31
N VAL A 70 2.64 -5.21 2.54
CA VAL A 70 2.33 -3.93 3.18
C VAL A 70 2.26 -2.87 2.08
N PRO A 71 1.05 -2.47 1.62
CA PRO A 71 0.89 -1.43 0.60
C PRO A 71 1.56 -0.10 0.96
N ALA A 72 1.87 0.12 2.25
CA ALA A 72 2.56 1.32 2.75
C ALA A 72 3.93 1.58 2.13
N GLU A 73 4.62 0.56 1.61
CA GLU A 73 5.88 0.73 0.89
C GLU A 73 5.73 0.79 -0.63
N SER A 74 4.51 0.98 -1.11
CA SER A 74 4.20 1.06 -2.53
C SER A 74 4.29 2.51 -3.04
N ALA A 75 4.44 2.69 -4.33
CA ALA A 75 4.44 3.98 -4.99
C ALA A 75 3.75 3.89 -6.35
N VAL A 76 3.12 4.97 -6.79
CA VAL A 76 2.63 5.11 -8.15
C VAL A 76 3.65 5.90 -8.97
N ARG A 77 3.99 5.40 -10.16
CA ARG A 77 4.99 5.99 -11.07
C ARG A 77 6.39 6.20 -10.45
N GLY A 78 6.79 5.37 -9.46
CA GLY A 78 8.11 5.42 -8.85
C GLY A 78 8.22 6.41 -7.70
N PHE A 79 9.47 6.75 -7.34
CA PHE A 79 9.73 7.50 -6.12
C PHE A 79 9.83 8.98 -6.41
N ASN A 80 8.85 9.75 -5.95
CA ASN A 80 8.86 11.21 -6.01
C ASN A 80 9.60 11.86 -4.83
N ARG A 81 10.31 11.07 -4.01
CA ARG A 81 11.07 11.51 -2.83
C ARG A 81 12.42 10.84 -2.78
N TRP A 82 13.43 11.52 -2.25
CA TRP A 82 14.78 11.02 -2.19
C TRP A 82 15.37 10.94 -0.78
N THR A 83 14.70 11.52 0.23
CA THR A 83 15.23 11.54 1.60
C THR A 83 14.57 10.49 2.51
N SER A 84 15.35 9.90 3.42
CA SER A 84 14.86 8.94 4.43
C SER A 84 13.88 9.56 5.43
N ARG A 85 13.87 10.89 5.60
CA ARG A 85 12.88 11.59 6.45
C ARG A 85 11.49 11.57 5.87
N ALA A 86 11.35 11.46 4.57
CA ALA A 86 10.08 11.21 3.92
C ALA A 86 9.60 9.77 4.17
N LYS A 87 9.69 9.28 5.39
CA LYS A 87 9.21 7.97 5.81
C LYS A 87 7.69 7.91 5.61
N GLY A 88 7.25 6.84 4.99
CA GLY A 88 5.84 6.59 4.71
C GLY A 88 5.44 7.22 3.37
N ARG A 89 5.30 6.38 2.37
CA ARG A 89 4.61 6.71 1.14
C ARG A 89 3.13 6.65 1.46
N ASN A 90 2.46 7.75 1.24
CA ASN A 90 1.04 7.85 1.56
C ASN A 90 0.23 7.67 0.29
N ILE A 91 0.33 6.49 -0.35
CA ILE A 91 -0.67 6.13 -1.35
C ILE A 91 -2.04 6.23 -0.70
N LEU A 92 -2.92 6.96 -1.33
CA LEU A 92 -4.29 7.09 -0.88
C LEU A 92 -5.09 5.88 -1.35
N PHE A 93 -5.60 5.10 -0.41
CA PHE A 93 -6.49 3.98 -0.69
C PHE A 93 -7.93 4.42 -0.53
N LEU A 94 -8.70 4.22 -1.58
CA LEU A 94 -10.14 4.51 -1.60
C LEU A 94 -10.91 3.21 -1.79
N ILE A 95 -11.98 3.03 -1.04
CA ILE A 95 -12.98 1.99 -1.29
C ILE A 95 -14.33 2.69 -1.52
N ASP A 96 -14.89 2.50 -2.71
CA ASP A 96 -16.13 3.16 -3.14
C ASP A 96 -16.07 4.69 -2.94
N GLY A 97 -14.91 5.29 -3.27
CA GLY A 97 -14.64 6.73 -3.16
C GLY A 97 -14.32 7.26 -1.77
N ASN A 98 -14.31 6.42 -0.73
CA ASN A 98 -13.99 6.83 0.63
C ASN A 98 -12.57 6.42 1.02
N ARG A 99 -11.85 7.32 1.70
CA ARG A 99 -10.55 7.02 2.27
C ARG A 99 -10.65 5.93 3.34
N VAL A 100 -9.78 4.95 3.29
CA VAL A 100 -9.75 3.86 4.26
C VAL A 100 -8.37 3.72 4.90
N PRO A 101 -8.30 3.22 6.14
CA PRO A 101 -7.04 2.83 6.76
C PRO A 101 -6.33 1.73 5.96
N LEU A 102 -5.00 1.69 6.06
CA LEU A 102 -4.18 0.67 5.38
C LEU A 102 -4.56 -0.76 5.78
N SER A 103 -4.98 -0.96 7.03
CA SER A 103 -5.46 -2.27 7.52
C SER A 103 -6.69 -2.75 6.75
N THR A 104 -7.66 -1.88 6.52
CA THR A 104 -8.87 -2.20 5.72
C THR A 104 -8.49 -2.47 4.27
N ALA A 105 -7.56 -1.69 3.68
CA ALA A 105 -7.06 -1.97 2.33
C ALA A 105 -6.35 -3.34 2.27
N ARG A 106 -5.59 -3.72 3.31
CA ARG A 106 -4.93 -5.04 3.41
C ARG A 106 -5.93 -6.19 3.52
N ALA A 107 -7.02 -5.98 4.23
CA ALA A 107 -8.05 -6.99 4.50
C ALA A 107 -8.97 -7.29 3.31
N LEU A 108 -8.88 -6.51 2.21
CA LEU A 108 -9.73 -6.69 1.03
C LEU A 108 -9.52 -8.07 0.39
N ASN A 109 -10.64 -8.77 0.18
CA ASN A 109 -10.63 -10.00 -0.58
C ASN A 109 -10.88 -9.70 -2.07
N VAL A 110 -10.12 -10.37 -2.95
CA VAL A 110 -10.23 -10.19 -4.39
C VAL A 110 -11.65 -10.48 -4.90
N SER A 111 -12.36 -11.41 -4.28
CA SER A 111 -13.74 -11.76 -4.63
C SER A 111 -14.78 -10.66 -4.35
N ASP A 112 -14.48 -9.73 -3.43
CA ASP A 112 -15.39 -8.62 -3.09
C ASP A 112 -15.21 -7.40 -3.99
N ILE A 113 -14.21 -7.43 -4.85
CA ILE A 113 -13.83 -6.33 -5.72
C ILE A 113 -14.58 -6.48 -7.05
N LYS A 114 -15.13 -5.38 -7.54
CA LYS A 114 -15.61 -5.26 -8.92
C LYS A 114 -14.46 -4.86 -9.84
N GLU A 115 -13.78 -3.80 -9.49
CA GLU A 115 -12.68 -3.22 -10.26
C GLU A 115 -11.74 -2.41 -9.39
N ILE A 116 -10.49 -2.29 -9.83
CA ILE A 116 -9.47 -1.40 -9.26
C ILE A 116 -8.97 -0.45 -10.34
N ARG A 117 -8.74 0.79 -9.93
CA ARG A 117 -8.07 1.81 -10.75
C ARG A 117 -6.86 2.35 -9.99
N VAL A 118 -5.74 2.45 -10.68
CA VAL A 118 -4.59 3.21 -10.21
C VAL A 118 -4.62 4.55 -10.92
N ILE A 119 -4.90 5.61 -10.17
CA ILE A 119 -5.07 6.96 -10.72
C ILE A 119 -3.70 7.58 -10.92
N THR A 120 -3.40 7.94 -12.16
CA THR A 120 -2.12 8.51 -12.59
C THR A 120 -2.30 9.84 -13.31
N ASP A 121 -3.49 10.15 -13.80
CA ASP A 121 -3.78 11.35 -14.56
C ASP A 121 -3.76 12.63 -13.68
N ALA A 122 -3.26 13.72 -14.29
CA ALA A 122 -3.04 14.97 -13.58
C ALA A 122 -4.32 15.60 -13.03
N VAL A 123 -5.45 15.48 -13.76
CA VAL A 123 -6.72 16.11 -13.37
C VAL A 123 -7.33 15.42 -12.16
N SER A 124 -7.39 14.09 -12.17
CA SER A 124 -7.89 13.32 -11.02
C SER A 124 -6.99 13.48 -9.79
N LEU A 125 -5.65 13.47 -9.96
CA LEU A 125 -4.73 13.68 -8.85
C LEU A 125 -4.80 15.08 -8.26
N ALA A 126 -4.98 16.12 -9.09
CA ALA A 126 -5.19 17.49 -8.62
C ALA A 126 -6.45 17.61 -7.75
N ALA A 127 -7.51 16.85 -8.04
CA ALA A 127 -8.71 16.82 -7.22
C ALA A 127 -8.48 16.25 -5.80
N TRP A 128 -7.44 15.45 -5.60
CA TRP A 128 -7.02 14.96 -4.27
C TRP A 128 -5.99 15.86 -3.58
N GLY A 129 -5.38 16.81 -4.28
CA GLY A 129 -4.52 17.86 -3.75
C GLY A 129 -3.33 17.32 -2.95
N ILE A 130 -3.19 17.68 -1.67
CA ILE A 130 -2.07 17.29 -0.80
C ILE A 130 -1.95 15.77 -0.55
N ASN A 131 -2.93 14.99 -0.91
CA ASN A 131 -2.94 13.53 -0.76
C ASN A 131 -2.72 12.80 -2.10
N GLY A 132 -2.58 13.52 -3.23
CA GLY A 132 -2.50 12.92 -4.56
C GLY A 132 -1.09 12.57 -5.04
N ALA A 133 -0.04 13.21 -4.51
CA ALA A 133 1.32 13.13 -5.10
C ALA A 133 1.96 11.73 -5.06
N ASP A 134 1.61 10.89 -4.09
CA ASP A 134 2.13 9.52 -3.98
C ASP A 134 1.29 8.51 -4.78
N GLY A 135 0.19 8.96 -5.37
CA GLY A 135 -0.77 8.17 -6.14
C GLY A 135 -2.02 7.80 -5.35
N VAL A 136 -3.05 7.44 -6.09
CA VAL A 136 -4.35 7.03 -5.56
C VAL A 136 -4.71 5.66 -6.13
N VAL A 137 -5.13 4.75 -5.27
CA VAL A 137 -5.67 3.44 -5.66
C VAL A 137 -7.13 3.40 -5.25
N GLU A 138 -8.01 3.36 -6.23
CA GLU A 138 -9.45 3.31 -6.04
C GLU A 138 -9.97 1.89 -6.27
N VAL A 139 -10.64 1.34 -5.28
CA VAL A 139 -11.30 0.04 -5.32
C VAL A 139 -12.79 0.23 -5.34
N THR A 140 -13.45 -0.31 -6.34
CA THR A 140 -14.92 -0.40 -6.40
C THR A 140 -15.36 -1.79 -5.97
N THR A 141 -16.26 -1.87 -5.01
CA THR A 141 -16.75 -3.16 -4.50
C THR A 141 -17.92 -3.71 -5.31
N LEU A 142 -18.08 -5.04 -5.27
CA LEU A 142 -19.23 -5.72 -5.88
C LEU A 142 -20.50 -5.41 -5.09
N ARG A 143 -21.46 -4.74 -5.74
CA ARG A 143 -22.81 -4.51 -5.24
C ARG A 143 -23.76 -5.57 -5.81
N PRO A 144 -24.82 -5.96 -5.06
CA PRO A 144 -25.82 -6.89 -5.56
C PRO A 144 -26.50 -6.35 -6.82
N ALA A 145 -26.61 -7.18 -7.84
CA ALA A 145 -27.50 -6.91 -8.96
C ALA A 145 -28.95 -7.17 -8.54
N VAL A 146 -29.92 -6.68 -9.33
CA VAL A 146 -31.35 -7.02 -9.13
C VAL A 146 -31.54 -8.51 -9.37
N THR A 147 -31.53 -9.28 -8.30
CA THR A 147 -31.62 -10.74 -8.32
C THR A 147 -32.24 -11.24 -7.02
N PRO A 148 -32.97 -12.38 -7.04
CA PRO A 148 -33.34 -13.07 -5.82
C PRO A 148 -32.16 -13.34 -4.90
N LEU A 149 -32.47 -13.72 -3.68
CA LEU A 149 -31.44 -14.14 -2.70
C LEU A 149 -30.45 -15.13 -3.32
N LYS A 150 -29.18 -14.83 -3.23
CA LYS A 150 -28.07 -15.71 -3.61
C LYS A 150 -27.17 -15.93 -2.42
N VAL A 151 -26.79 -17.17 -2.23
CA VAL A 151 -25.79 -17.57 -1.26
C VAL A 151 -24.60 -18.14 -2.04
N THR A 152 -23.39 -17.69 -1.69
CA THR A 152 -22.16 -18.23 -2.28
C THR A 152 -21.22 -18.62 -1.14
N TYR A 153 -20.75 -19.85 -1.15
CA TYR A 153 -19.65 -20.28 -0.29
C TYR A 153 -18.38 -20.40 -1.11
N GLN A 154 -17.29 -19.85 -0.62
CA GLN A 154 -15.97 -19.93 -1.26
C GLN A 154 -14.95 -20.46 -0.26
N LEU A 155 -14.14 -21.42 -0.72
CA LEU A 155 -12.99 -21.98 -0.04
C LEU A 155 -11.74 -21.69 -0.85
N ASN A 156 -10.73 -21.10 -0.22
CA ASN A 156 -9.40 -20.92 -0.79
C ASN A 156 -8.38 -21.67 0.07
N LEU A 157 -7.61 -22.56 -0.54
CA LEU A 157 -6.51 -23.29 0.09
C LEU A 157 -5.23 -22.95 -0.64
N SER A 158 -4.15 -22.68 0.08
CA SER A 158 -2.86 -22.40 -0.54
C SER A 158 -1.72 -23.04 0.24
N ILE A 159 -0.77 -23.59 -0.49
CA ILE A 159 0.49 -24.10 0.02
C ILE A 159 1.60 -23.19 -0.49
N PHE A 160 2.52 -22.83 0.41
CA PHE A 160 3.62 -21.92 0.11
C PHE A 160 4.96 -22.61 0.37
N SER A 161 5.93 -22.34 -0.48
CA SER A 161 7.33 -22.68 -0.26
C SER A 161 8.23 -21.50 -0.59
N ALA A 162 9.35 -21.38 0.12
CA ALA A 162 10.32 -20.35 -0.18
C ALA A 162 11.01 -20.61 -1.52
N ASP A 163 11.11 -19.61 -2.37
CA ASP A 163 11.90 -19.66 -3.60
C ASP A 163 13.38 -19.45 -3.30
N LYS A 164 14.12 -20.56 -3.17
CA LYS A 164 15.56 -20.53 -2.95
C LYS A 164 16.36 -20.36 -4.25
N SER A 165 15.77 -20.60 -5.42
CA SER A 165 16.47 -20.59 -6.71
C SER A 165 16.86 -19.19 -7.17
N SER A 166 16.16 -18.17 -6.68
CA SER A 166 16.46 -16.77 -6.96
C SER A 166 17.71 -16.26 -6.21
N TYR A 167 18.26 -17.06 -5.29
CA TYR A 167 19.44 -16.72 -4.51
C TYR A 167 20.61 -17.55 -4.99
N ASN A 168 21.67 -16.86 -5.36
CA ASN A 168 22.85 -17.48 -5.97
C ASN A 168 23.46 -18.56 -5.06
N ALA A 169 23.66 -19.76 -5.63
CA ALA A 169 24.25 -20.91 -4.93
C ALA A 169 25.70 -20.68 -4.41
N GLN A 170 26.36 -19.59 -4.83
CA GLN A 170 27.70 -19.21 -4.39
C GLN A 170 27.75 -18.47 -3.05
N GLN A 171 26.62 -18.33 -2.34
CA GLN A 171 26.64 -17.73 -1.01
C GLN A 171 27.32 -18.67 -0.01
N LYS A 172 28.24 -18.12 0.79
CA LYS A 172 28.97 -18.84 1.83
C LYS A 172 28.04 -19.55 2.80
N SER A 173 26.82 -19.02 3.02
CA SER A 173 25.79 -19.57 3.90
C SER A 173 25.20 -20.93 3.48
N VAL A 174 25.41 -21.37 2.23
CA VAL A 174 24.92 -22.65 1.72
C VAL A 174 26.04 -23.59 1.27
N SER A 175 27.29 -23.16 1.29
CA SER A 175 28.44 -23.92 0.79
C SER A 175 29.09 -24.86 1.81
N GLY A 176 28.52 -25.00 3.01
CA GLY A 176 29.04 -25.83 4.10
C GLY A 176 28.03 -26.88 4.56
N PRO A 177 28.32 -27.62 5.66
CA PRO A 177 27.42 -28.60 6.23
C PRO A 177 26.11 -28.01 6.79
N THR A 178 26.10 -26.70 7.09
CA THR A 178 24.90 -25.99 7.56
C THR A 178 24.36 -25.08 6.47
N ASN A 179 23.12 -25.34 6.03
CA ASN A 179 22.40 -24.44 5.14
C ASN A 179 21.58 -23.43 5.96
N TRP A 180 22.18 -22.30 6.29
CA TRP A 180 21.56 -21.28 7.13
C TRP A 180 20.30 -20.68 6.52
N LEU A 181 20.23 -20.47 5.19
CA LEU A 181 19.03 -19.97 4.53
C LEU A 181 17.83 -20.90 4.64
N SER A 182 18.06 -22.19 4.90
CA SER A 182 16.99 -23.19 5.07
C SER A 182 16.54 -23.38 6.52
N GLN A 183 17.36 -22.99 7.51
CA GLN A 183 17.06 -23.21 8.93
C GLN A 183 15.71 -22.59 9.37
N PRO A 184 15.37 -21.35 8.99
CA PRO A 184 14.13 -20.72 9.39
C PRO A 184 12.91 -21.19 8.58
N LEU A 185 13.09 -21.97 7.51
CA LEU A 185 12.05 -22.23 6.54
C LEU A 185 11.21 -23.47 6.86
N GLN A 186 9.93 -23.37 6.50
CA GLN A 186 8.94 -24.45 6.50
C GLN A 186 8.01 -24.32 5.30
N THR A 187 7.20 -25.35 5.05
CA THR A 187 6.07 -25.26 4.14
C THR A 187 4.96 -24.44 4.80
N GLY A 188 4.61 -23.33 4.19
CA GLY A 188 3.49 -22.51 4.64
C GLY A 188 2.16 -23.06 4.13
N PHE A 189 1.10 -22.74 4.83
CA PHE A 189 -0.27 -23.13 4.49
C PHE A 189 -1.23 -22.00 4.83
N SER A 190 -2.20 -21.74 3.96
CA SER A 190 -3.31 -20.86 4.30
C SER A 190 -4.65 -21.42 3.83
N GLN A 191 -5.67 -21.12 4.61
CA GLN A 191 -7.04 -21.45 4.29
C GLN A 191 -7.92 -20.21 4.54
N ARG A 192 -8.92 -20.03 3.69
CA ARG A 192 -9.91 -18.97 3.83
C ARG A 192 -11.28 -19.49 3.47
N HIS A 193 -12.23 -19.30 4.35
CA HIS A 193 -13.63 -19.61 4.16
C HIS A 193 -14.40 -18.31 4.02
N GLN A 194 -15.26 -18.19 3.02
CA GLN A 194 -16.09 -17.01 2.82
C GLN A 194 -17.52 -17.42 2.51
N ILE A 195 -18.47 -16.73 3.10
CA ILE A 195 -19.88 -16.83 2.82
C ILE A 195 -20.38 -15.45 2.40
N ASP A 196 -20.98 -15.38 1.23
CA ASP A 196 -21.66 -14.21 0.71
C ASP A 196 -23.16 -14.49 0.62
N VAL A 197 -23.96 -13.63 1.21
CA VAL A 197 -25.42 -13.65 1.14
C VAL A 197 -25.89 -12.32 0.62
N GLY A 198 -26.59 -12.28 -0.50
CA GLY A 198 -27.02 -11.00 -1.06
C GLY A 198 -28.17 -11.14 -2.04
N GLY A 199 -28.86 -10.05 -2.26
CA GLY A 199 -29.99 -9.95 -3.18
C GLY A 199 -30.46 -8.53 -3.35
N SER A 200 -31.38 -8.33 -4.29
CA SER A 200 -32.06 -7.05 -4.51
C SER A 200 -33.39 -7.28 -5.23
N ASP A 201 -34.42 -6.57 -4.80
CA ASP A 201 -35.71 -6.48 -5.47
C ASP A 201 -35.84 -5.23 -6.37
N GLY A 202 -34.74 -4.47 -6.48
CA GLY A 202 -34.68 -3.20 -7.21
C GLY A 202 -34.84 -1.97 -6.31
N ALA A 203 -35.63 -2.04 -5.26
CA ALA A 203 -35.78 -0.97 -4.26
C ALA A 203 -34.76 -1.15 -3.12
N VAL A 204 -34.72 -2.35 -2.55
CA VAL A 204 -33.75 -2.71 -1.50
C VAL A 204 -32.70 -3.64 -2.07
N SER A 205 -31.45 -3.34 -1.79
CA SER A 205 -30.29 -4.19 -2.10
C SER A 205 -29.51 -4.45 -0.82
N TYR A 206 -29.10 -5.70 -0.62
CA TYR A 206 -28.32 -6.08 0.55
C TYR A 206 -27.27 -7.10 0.20
N LYS A 207 -26.12 -7.02 0.86
CA LYS A 207 -25.06 -8.02 0.79
C LYS A 207 -24.42 -8.16 2.18
N PHE A 208 -24.33 -9.38 2.65
CA PHE A 208 -23.57 -9.73 3.83
C PHE A 208 -22.44 -10.67 3.42
N THR A 209 -21.21 -10.34 3.84
CA THR A 209 -20.02 -11.16 3.62
C THR A 209 -19.38 -11.48 4.96
N ALA A 210 -19.10 -12.74 5.21
CA ALA A 210 -18.27 -13.20 6.32
C ALA A 210 -17.11 -14.02 5.77
N SER A 211 -15.88 -13.61 6.10
CA SER A 211 -14.66 -14.29 5.69
C SER A 211 -13.82 -14.59 6.91
N PHE A 212 -13.37 -15.84 7.03
CA PHE A 212 -12.55 -16.31 8.12
C PHE A 212 -11.36 -17.12 7.60
N ALA A 213 -10.16 -16.77 8.04
CA ALA A 213 -8.93 -17.40 7.63
C ALA A 213 -8.09 -17.78 8.86
N PRO A 214 -8.39 -18.94 9.49
CA PRO A 214 -7.74 -19.36 10.73
C PRO A 214 -6.43 -20.06 10.48
N ALA A 215 -5.51 -19.97 11.46
CA ALA A 215 -4.33 -20.80 11.59
C ALA A 215 -3.46 -20.85 10.33
N ASN A 216 -3.36 -19.71 9.61
CA ASN A 216 -2.44 -19.61 8.50
C ASN A 216 -0.99 -19.68 9.01
N ARG A 217 -0.15 -20.42 8.28
CA ARG A 217 1.27 -20.60 8.59
C ARG A 217 2.12 -20.00 7.49
N GLY A 218 3.05 -19.14 7.85
CA GLY A 218 4.01 -18.57 6.93
C GLY A 218 5.11 -19.55 6.52
N VAL A 219 5.95 -19.14 5.58
CA VAL A 219 7.11 -19.93 5.12
C VAL A 219 8.28 -19.89 6.10
N MET A 220 8.26 -18.99 7.07
CA MET A 220 9.19 -19.01 8.20
C MET A 220 8.53 -19.70 9.40
N LYS A 221 9.31 -20.53 10.11
CA LYS A 221 8.84 -21.22 11.31
C LYS A 221 8.28 -20.25 12.34
N ASP A 222 7.22 -20.62 13.03
CA ASP A 222 6.49 -19.83 14.03
C ASP A 222 5.86 -18.52 13.53
N SER A 223 5.87 -18.25 12.23
CA SER A 223 5.09 -17.16 11.66
C SER A 223 3.70 -17.65 11.26
N GLY A 224 2.70 -16.79 11.43
CA GLY A 224 1.34 -17.08 11.01
C GLY A 224 0.35 -16.01 11.43
N ASN A 225 -0.89 -16.15 10.94
CA ASN A 225 -1.96 -15.20 11.22
C ASN A 225 -3.34 -15.82 11.20
N ASP A 226 -4.26 -15.16 11.89
CA ASP A 226 -5.70 -15.36 11.81
C ASP A 226 -6.36 -14.07 11.30
N ASP A 227 -7.32 -14.21 10.39
CA ASP A 227 -8.13 -13.09 9.87
C ASP A 227 -9.60 -13.37 10.02
N LEU A 228 -10.37 -12.35 10.42
CA LEU A 228 -11.83 -12.32 10.39
C LEU A 228 -12.28 -11.01 9.74
N ASN A 229 -13.07 -11.10 8.68
CA ASN A 229 -13.63 -9.93 8.00
C ASN A 229 -15.15 -10.11 7.88
N LEU A 230 -15.88 -9.14 8.38
CA LEU A 230 -17.33 -9.07 8.30
C LEU A 230 -17.72 -7.80 7.55
N ARG A 231 -18.62 -7.90 6.61
CA ARG A 231 -19.14 -6.77 5.87
C ARG A 231 -20.64 -6.87 5.68
N ALA A 232 -21.34 -5.77 5.87
CA ALA A 232 -22.76 -5.64 5.65
C ALA A 232 -23.03 -4.39 4.80
N TYR A 233 -23.61 -4.60 3.63
CA TYR A 233 -24.08 -3.54 2.74
C TYR A 233 -25.60 -3.58 2.68
N VAL A 234 -26.24 -2.41 2.85
CA VAL A 234 -27.68 -2.21 2.63
C VAL A 234 -27.87 -0.95 1.81
N GLY A 235 -28.60 -1.04 0.71
CA GLY A 235 -28.97 0.08 -0.14
C GLY A 235 -30.47 0.15 -0.33
N TYR A 236 -30.99 1.35 -0.34
CA TYR A 236 -32.39 1.64 -0.64
C TYR A 236 -32.49 2.68 -1.75
N ARG A 237 -33.17 2.34 -2.83
CA ARG A 237 -33.41 3.22 -3.96
C ARG A 237 -34.91 3.43 -4.15
N HIS A 238 -35.32 4.68 -4.08
CA HIS A 238 -36.69 5.08 -4.40
C HIS A 238 -36.70 6.30 -5.30
N LYS A 239 -37.22 6.15 -6.53
CA LYS A 239 -37.26 7.24 -7.54
C LYS A 239 -35.89 7.88 -7.73
N ALA A 240 -35.77 9.15 -7.36
CA ALA A 240 -34.58 9.97 -7.49
C ALA A 240 -33.57 9.80 -6.34
N ILE A 241 -33.90 9.09 -5.28
CA ILE A 241 -33.09 8.98 -4.06
C ILE A 241 -32.51 7.58 -3.96
N ASN A 242 -31.20 7.50 -3.74
CA ASN A 242 -30.47 6.28 -3.43
C ASN A 242 -29.66 6.50 -2.15
N VAL A 243 -29.95 5.73 -1.11
CA VAL A 243 -29.24 5.77 0.18
C VAL A 243 -28.61 4.42 0.40
N TYR A 244 -27.37 4.38 0.83
CA TYR A 244 -26.72 3.12 1.18
C TYR A 244 -25.84 3.25 2.41
N ASN A 245 -25.71 2.16 3.12
CA ASN A 245 -24.76 1.99 4.23
C ASN A 245 -23.91 0.76 3.97
N ASP A 246 -22.61 0.87 4.29
CA ASP A 246 -21.63 -0.20 4.18
C ASP A 246 -20.79 -0.25 5.45
N LEU A 247 -21.05 -1.23 6.29
CA LEU A 247 -20.37 -1.49 7.56
C LEU A 247 -19.37 -2.61 7.36
N ALA A 248 -18.11 -2.39 7.76
CA ALA A 248 -17.03 -3.38 7.70
C ALA A 248 -16.34 -3.50 9.06
N PHE A 249 -16.08 -4.73 9.47
CA PHE A 249 -15.26 -5.06 10.64
C PHE A 249 -14.17 -6.03 10.23
N ASP A 250 -12.91 -5.63 10.46
CA ASP A 250 -11.72 -6.41 10.16
C ASP A 250 -10.97 -6.70 11.45
N TYR A 251 -10.66 -7.96 11.71
CA TYR A 251 -9.81 -8.38 12.83
C TYR A 251 -8.67 -9.23 12.32
N TYR A 252 -7.46 -8.87 12.70
CA TYR A 252 -6.22 -9.52 12.33
C TYR A 252 -5.37 -9.79 13.55
N LYS A 253 -4.82 -11.00 13.63
CA LYS A 253 -3.88 -11.40 14.66
C LYS A 253 -2.71 -12.11 13.98
N ALA A 254 -1.48 -11.71 14.29
CA ALA A 254 -0.29 -12.30 13.71
C ALA A 254 0.79 -12.59 14.74
N ARG A 255 1.65 -13.53 14.40
CA ARG A 255 2.90 -13.82 15.09
C ARG A 255 4.05 -13.81 14.08
N THR A 256 5.11 -13.09 14.39
CA THR A 256 6.32 -13.02 13.59
C THR A 256 7.30 -14.09 14.02
N SER A 257 8.07 -14.65 13.08
CA SER A 257 9.11 -15.65 13.37
C SER A 257 10.23 -15.07 14.24
N ASN A 258 10.68 -15.85 15.22
CA ASN A 258 11.78 -15.49 16.11
C ASN A 258 13.18 -15.68 15.47
N PHE A 259 13.26 -16.19 14.25
CA PHE A 259 14.52 -16.30 13.52
C PHE A 259 15.11 -14.93 13.10
N GLY A 260 14.35 -13.84 13.26
CA GLY A 260 14.74 -12.52 12.76
C GLY A 260 14.56 -12.40 11.24
N ARG A 261 15.39 -11.57 10.61
CA ARG A 261 15.29 -11.31 9.16
C ARG A 261 15.98 -12.46 8.39
N TRP A 262 15.28 -13.00 7.42
CA TRP A 262 15.79 -14.11 6.61
C TRP A 262 17.09 -13.79 5.88
N GLY A 263 17.26 -12.55 5.38
CA GLY A 263 18.47 -12.11 4.69
C GLY A 263 19.71 -12.09 5.59
N ASP A 264 19.55 -11.93 6.89
CA ASP A 264 20.68 -11.92 7.82
C ASP A 264 21.31 -13.33 7.93
N MET A 265 20.55 -14.38 7.63
CA MET A 265 21.07 -15.76 7.54
C MET A 265 22.12 -15.92 6.43
N ALA A 266 22.04 -15.09 5.38
CA ALA A 266 23.02 -15.12 4.28
C ALA A 266 24.42 -14.67 4.70
N LEU A 267 24.54 -13.95 5.81
CA LEU A 267 25.79 -13.44 6.35
C LEU A 267 26.59 -14.54 7.11
N ILE A 268 25.91 -15.57 7.60
CA ILE A 268 26.52 -16.63 8.39
C ILE A 268 27.18 -17.64 7.44
N ASN A 269 28.45 -17.99 7.70
CA ASN A 269 29.16 -18.97 6.89
C ASN A 269 28.53 -20.36 7.07
N GLY A 270 28.36 -21.13 6.00
CA GLY A 270 27.87 -22.50 6.03
C GLY A 270 28.78 -23.49 6.77
N THR A 271 30.03 -23.15 7.04
CA THR A 271 30.94 -23.91 7.90
C THR A 271 30.62 -23.76 9.38
N GLU A 272 29.92 -22.69 9.77
CA GLU A 272 29.44 -22.51 11.14
C GLU A 272 28.34 -23.50 11.45
N SER A 273 28.47 -24.19 12.58
CA SER A 273 27.43 -25.10 13.12
C SER A 273 26.58 -24.37 14.14
N PRO A 274 25.24 -24.52 14.14
CA PRO A 274 24.41 -24.03 15.23
C PRO A 274 24.61 -24.78 16.55
N TYR A 275 25.32 -25.93 16.51
CA TYR A 275 25.58 -26.78 17.66
C TYR A 275 27.07 -26.79 18.01
N ASP A 276 27.38 -27.03 19.28
CA ASP A 276 28.72 -27.27 19.76
C ASP A 276 29.17 -28.74 19.50
N GLY A 277 30.37 -29.08 19.93
CA GLY A 277 30.92 -30.43 19.77
C GLY A 277 30.16 -31.51 20.59
N LEU A 278 29.31 -31.15 21.53
CA LEU A 278 28.47 -32.03 22.34
C LEU A 278 27.02 -32.09 21.80
N GLY A 279 26.71 -31.41 20.70
CA GLY A 279 25.38 -31.37 20.12
C GLY A 279 24.40 -30.38 20.80
N MET A 280 24.90 -29.52 21.69
CA MET A 280 24.11 -28.49 22.34
C MET A 280 24.06 -27.23 21.45
N LEU A 281 22.92 -26.50 21.45
CA LEU A 281 22.78 -25.23 20.73
C LEU A 281 23.73 -24.16 21.29
N ARG A 282 24.59 -23.60 20.43
CA ARG A 282 25.48 -22.50 20.80
C ARG A 282 24.70 -21.19 20.84
N PRO A 283 24.89 -20.34 21.86
CA PRO A 283 24.24 -19.03 21.91
C PRO A 283 24.69 -18.08 20.80
N PHE A 284 25.94 -18.21 20.33
CA PHE A 284 26.57 -17.35 19.33
C PHE A 284 27.13 -18.15 18.17
N VAL A 285 27.20 -17.48 17.01
CA VAL A 285 27.91 -17.93 15.80
C VAL A 285 28.81 -16.81 15.29
N ASP A 286 29.87 -17.17 14.54
CA ASP A 286 30.76 -16.19 13.96
C ASP A 286 30.26 -15.65 12.61
N VAL A 287 30.30 -14.33 12.46
CA VAL A 287 30.04 -13.64 11.20
C VAL A 287 31.22 -12.69 10.95
N ASN A 288 32.12 -13.07 10.07
CA ASN A 288 33.29 -12.28 9.70
C ASN A 288 34.15 -11.85 10.91
N GLY A 289 34.37 -12.75 11.87
CA GLY A 289 35.15 -12.47 13.09
C GLY A 289 34.37 -11.80 14.21
N LYS A 290 33.08 -11.61 14.05
CA LYS A 290 32.19 -11.04 15.07
C LYS A 290 31.19 -12.07 15.56
N GLN A 291 31.12 -12.26 16.88
CA GLN A 291 30.10 -13.10 17.50
C GLN A 291 28.74 -12.42 17.42
N VAL A 292 27.78 -13.11 16.82
CA VAL A 292 26.38 -12.67 16.74
C VAL A 292 25.46 -13.73 17.36
N PRO A 293 24.28 -13.37 17.91
CA PRO A 293 23.32 -14.34 18.39
C PRO A 293 23.00 -15.41 17.34
N ASN A 294 23.04 -16.68 17.75
CA ASN A 294 22.69 -17.78 16.87
C ASN A 294 21.18 -17.82 16.64
N PRO A 295 20.68 -17.64 15.41
CA PRO A 295 19.25 -17.59 15.15
C PRO A 295 18.50 -18.87 15.50
N VAL A 296 19.15 -20.03 15.44
CA VAL A 296 18.55 -21.32 15.82
C VAL A 296 18.39 -21.42 17.34
N TYR A 297 19.38 -20.90 18.08
CA TYR A 297 19.29 -20.79 19.54
C TYR A 297 18.18 -19.83 19.95
N GLU A 298 18.15 -18.61 19.39
CA GLU A 298 17.11 -17.60 19.67
C GLU A 298 15.71 -18.14 19.37
N HIS A 299 15.56 -18.90 18.28
CA HIS A 299 14.29 -19.53 17.93
C HIS A 299 13.83 -20.60 18.93
N SER A 300 14.77 -21.28 19.59
CA SER A 300 14.45 -22.31 20.59
C SER A 300 13.89 -21.72 21.90
N LEU A 301 14.04 -20.41 22.11
CA LEU A 301 13.57 -19.70 23.28
C LEU A 301 12.09 -19.29 23.14
N GLY A 302 11.47 -18.90 24.26
CA GLY A 302 10.08 -18.50 24.34
C GLY A 302 9.76 -17.08 23.80
N SER A 303 10.73 -16.37 23.21
CA SER A 303 10.54 -15.03 22.65
C SER A 303 9.42 -14.97 21.62
N PHE A 304 8.73 -13.83 21.51
CA PHE A 304 7.70 -13.62 20.48
C PHE A 304 7.45 -12.14 20.18
N LEU A 305 7.02 -11.89 18.95
CA LEU A 305 6.40 -10.64 18.53
C LEU A 305 5.00 -10.96 17.99
N LYS A 306 3.97 -10.43 18.66
CA LYS A 306 2.56 -10.60 18.32
C LYS A 306 1.93 -9.28 17.95
N GLU A 307 1.09 -9.28 16.93
CA GLU A 307 0.27 -8.15 16.51
C GLU A 307 -1.20 -8.52 16.60
N GLN A 308 -2.02 -7.56 17.07
CA GLN A 308 -3.47 -7.63 17.02
C GLN A 308 -3.99 -6.31 16.48
N THR A 309 -4.81 -6.36 15.43
CA THR A 309 -5.43 -5.19 14.82
C THR A 309 -6.91 -5.41 14.65
N GLY A 310 -7.71 -4.48 15.16
CA GLY A 310 -9.16 -4.43 14.94
C GLY A 310 -9.54 -3.12 14.26
N THR A 311 -10.34 -3.17 13.21
CA THR A 311 -10.80 -2.00 12.46
C THR A 311 -12.29 -2.09 12.21
N LEU A 312 -13.02 -1.06 12.60
CA LEU A 312 -14.44 -0.85 12.26
C LEU A 312 -14.51 0.33 11.30
N THR A 313 -15.18 0.16 10.18
CA THR A 313 -15.44 1.21 9.20
C THR A 313 -16.92 1.23 8.86
N ASP A 314 -17.54 2.39 8.94
CA ASP A 314 -18.93 2.61 8.58
C ASP A 314 -19.02 3.72 7.54
N ARG A 315 -19.76 3.48 6.45
CA ARG A 315 -19.87 4.40 5.31
C ARG A 315 -21.34 4.55 4.93
N LEU A 316 -21.83 5.77 5.03
CA LEU A 316 -23.16 6.16 4.61
C LEU A 316 -23.05 7.00 3.34
N GLY A 317 -23.82 6.67 2.31
CA GLY A 317 -23.90 7.44 1.08
C GLY A 317 -25.32 7.78 0.70
N VAL A 318 -25.48 8.94 0.06
CA VAL A 318 -26.76 9.45 -0.44
C VAL A 318 -26.54 10.05 -1.82
N ASP A 319 -27.26 9.57 -2.82
CA ASP A 319 -27.31 10.13 -4.16
C ASP A 319 -28.75 10.60 -4.43
N ILE A 320 -28.91 11.84 -4.90
CA ILE A 320 -30.23 12.42 -5.21
C ILE A 320 -30.18 13.01 -6.62
N ASP A 321 -30.99 12.47 -7.51
CA ASP A 321 -31.17 13.04 -8.84
C ASP A 321 -32.17 14.21 -8.73
N LEU A 322 -31.71 15.41 -9.04
CA LEU A 322 -32.45 16.66 -8.96
C LEU A 322 -32.92 17.09 -10.36
N PRO A 323 -33.92 18.00 -10.47
CA PRO A 323 -34.27 18.60 -11.74
C PRO A 323 -33.09 19.26 -12.44
N TYR A 324 -33.23 19.56 -13.73
CA TYR A 324 -32.24 20.24 -14.57
C TYR A 324 -30.91 19.49 -14.71
N HIS A 325 -30.94 18.15 -14.71
CA HIS A 325 -29.74 17.29 -14.82
C HIS A 325 -28.70 17.55 -13.72
N LEU A 326 -29.14 17.99 -12.56
CA LEU A 326 -28.35 18.09 -11.35
C LEU A 326 -28.37 16.77 -10.58
N GLN A 327 -27.26 16.42 -10.00
CA GLN A 327 -27.17 15.28 -9.08
C GLN A 327 -26.41 15.72 -7.82
N PHE A 328 -27.07 15.61 -6.69
CA PHE A 328 -26.43 15.76 -5.39
C PHE A 328 -25.87 14.40 -4.96
N LYS A 329 -24.62 14.40 -4.54
CA LYS A 329 -23.96 13.23 -3.93
C LYS A 329 -23.37 13.62 -2.60
N GLY A 330 -23.62 12.78 -1.61
CA GLY A 330 -23.05 12.94 -0.30
C GLY A 330 -22.67 11.60 0.33
N ASN A 331 -21.64 11.58 1.14
CA ASN A 331 -21.34 10.45 2.00
C ASN A 331 -20.71 10.90 3.31
N PHE A 332 -20.77 10.01 4.29
CA PHE A 332 -20.10 10.12 5.57
C PHE A 332 -19.37 8.81 5.83
N SER A 333 -18.15 8.91 6.33
CA SER A 333 -17.36 7.74 6.71
C SER A 333 -16.84 7.90 8.14
N TYR A 334 -16.97 6.86 8.92
CA TYR A 334 -16.36 6.70 10.23
C TYR A 334 -15.42 5.52 10.20
N ALA A 335 -14.21 5.68 10.73
CA ALA A 335 -13.29 4.56 10.93
C ALA A 335 -12.70 4.60 12.33
N ARG A 336 -12.62 3.43 12.97
CA ARG A 336 -11.94 3.24 14.24
C ARG A 336 -11.03 2.03 14.14
N GLN A 337 -9.74 2.23 14.43
CA GLN A 337 -8.74 1.17 14.45
C GLN A 337 -8.07 1.09 15.80
N TYR A 338 -7.79 -0.10 16.23
CA TYR A 338 -6.96 -0.42 17.38
C TYR A 338 -5.87 -1.38 16.93
N VAL A 339 -4.62 -1.07 17.30
CA VAL A 339 -3.46 -1.93 17.04
C VAL A 339 -2.73 -2.15 18.36
N ARG A 340 -2.35 -3.39 18.62
CA ARG A 340 -1.53 -3.78 19.77
C ARG A 340 -0.39 -4.68 19.30
N TYR A 341 0.81 -4.35 19.74
CA TYR A 341 1.98 -5.21 19.64
C TYR A 341 2.41 -5.63 21.03
N ASP A 342 2.68 -6.93 21.19
CA ASP A 342 3.32 -7.51 22.36
C ASP A 342 4.64 -8.12 21.90
N ASP A 343 5.75 -7.60 22.44
CA ASP A 343 7.12 -7.97 22.09
C ASP A 343 7.82 -8.48 23.36
N PHE A 344 8.14 -9.77 23.39
CA PHE A 344 8.81 -10.43 24.50
C PHE A 344 10.13 -11.02 24.03
N VAL A 345 11.21 -10.69 24.74
CA VAL A 345 12.52 -11.28 24.57
C VAL A 345 12.88 -12.09 25.80
N SER A 346 13.17 -13.38 25.60
CA SER A 346 13.53 -14.32 26.65
C SER A 346 14.72 -13.84 27.48
N PRO A 347 14.71 -13.99 28.79
CA PRO A 347 15.88 -13.71 29.64
C PRO A 347 17.12 -14.55 29.29
N SER A 348 16.91 -15.70 28.64
CA SER A 348 17.97 -16.60 28.17
C SER A 348 18.53 -16.22 26.81
N SER A 349 18.03 -15.16 26.16
CA SER A 349 18.55 -14.71 24.87
C SER A 349 20.04 -14.36 24.95
N ALA A 350 20.78 -14.70 23.90
CA ALA A 350 22.21 -14.42 23.79
C ALA A 350 22.55 -12.92 23.96
N ILE A 351 21.62 -12.03 23.62
CA ILE A 351 21.82 -10.58 23.78
C ILE A 351 22.03 -10.15 25.24
N PHE A 352 21.56 -10.93 26.20
CA PHE A 352 21.70 -10.65 27.63
C PHE A 352 22.85 -11.36 28.30
N MET A 353 23.56 -12.29 27.63
CA MET A 353 24.59 -13.11 28.25
C MET A 353 25.83 -12.34 28.76
N ALA A 354 26.02 -11.14 28.23
CA ALA A 354 27.07 -10.23 28.72
C ALA A 354 26.64 -9.41 29.96
N ASN A 355 25.37 -9.46 30.36
CA ASN A 355 24.89 -8.70 31.51
C ASN A 355 25.35 -9.33 32.81
N THR A 356 25.93 -8.53 33.69
CA THR A 356 26.29 -8.93 35.06
C THR A 356 25.09 -8.85 36.03
N ASP A 357 24.12 -7.97 35.75
CA ASP A 357 22.87 -7.86 36.51
C ASP A 357 21.76 -8.65 35.82
N LEU A 358 21.38 -9.79 36.38
CA LEU A 358 20.28 -10.62 35.87
C LEU A 358 18.93 -9.90 35.85
N ARG A 359 18.75 -8.83 36.65
CA ARG A 359 17.55 -7.99 36.62
C ARG A 359 17.45 -7.14 35.35
N ALA A 360 18.50 -7.08 34.54
CA ALA A 360 18.46 -6.46 33.23
C ALA A 360 18.03 -7.42 32.10
N ASN A 361 17.93 -8.72 32.39
CA ASN A 361 17.62 -9.76 31.39
C ASN A 361 16.11 -9.93 31.22
N GLY A 362 15.73 -10.30 30.02
CA GLY A 362 14.32 -10.49 29.65
C GLY A 362 13.55 -9.17 29.58
N THR A 363 12.97 -8.87 28.42
CA THR A 363 12.20 -7.65 28.22
C THR A 363 10.81 -7.95 27.74
N TYR A 364 9.85 -7.11 28.13
CA TYR A 364 8.49 -7.14 27.61
C TYR A 364 8.06 -5.73 27.23
N HIS A 365 7.73 -5.52 25.95
CA HIS A 365 7.27 -4.23 25.44
C HIS A 365 5.85 -4.33 24.91
N ILE A 366 5.04 -3.35 25.24
CA ILE A 366 3.70 -3.17 24.70
C ILE A 366 3.67 -1.88 23.91
N ARG A 367 3.22 -1.97 22.67
CA ARG A 367 2.90 -0.80 21.84
C ARG A 367 1.42 -0.85 21.49
N ARG A 368 0.72 0.22 21.80
CA ARG A 368 -0.70 0.39 21.48
C ARG A 368 -0.88 1.61 20.60
N SER A 369 -1.74 1.51 19.62
CA SER A 369 -2.10 2.63 18.77
C SER A 369 -3.59 2.60 18.50
N GLY A 370 -4.23 3.75 18.70
CA GLY A 370 -5.62 4.00 18.36
C GLY A 370 -5.72 5.00 17.22
N TYR A 371 -6.63 4.79 16.31
CA TYR A 371 -6.97 5.73 15.27
C TYR A 371 -8.48 5.85 15.14
N VAL A 372 -8.97 7.09 15.11
CA VAL A 372 -10.38 7.41 14.85
C VAL A 372 -10.42 8.47 13.77
N SER A 373 -11.25 8.30 12.77
CA SER A 373 -11.45 9.33 11.75
C SER A 373 -12.91 9.48 11.38
N TYR A 374 -13.23 10.71 11.05
CA TYR A 374 -14.50 11.14 10.47
C TYR A 374 -14.21 11.83 9.16
N GLU A 375 -14.89 11.44 8.11
CA GLU A 375 -14.80 12.10 6.83
C GLU A 375 -16.20 12.38 6.31
N GLY A 376 -16.46 13.60 5.89
CA GLY A 376 -17.74 14.00 5.39
C GLY A 376 -17.65 15.13 4.37
N GLY A 377 -18.62 15.22 3.47
CA GLY A 377 -18.71 16.31 2.50
C GLY A 377 -19.81 16.09 1.48
N ALA A 378 -19.90 16.96 0.50
CA ALA A 378 -20.91 16.88 -0.54
C ALA A 378 -20.40 17.40 -1.90
N SER A 379 -21.05 16.93 -2.95
CA SER A 379 -20.87 17.50 -4.29
C SER A 379 -22.19 17.68 -5.04
N LEU A 380 -22.23 18.72 -5.84
CA LEU A 380 -23.27 18.94 -6.82
C LEU A 380 -22.66 18.73 -8.22
N ASN A 381 -23.19 17.76 -8.93
CA ASN A 381 -22.78 17.43 -10.28
C ASN A 381 -23.87 17.96 -11.24
N HIS A 382 -23.45 18.56 -12.33
CA HIS A 382 -24.33 19.12 -13.33
C HIS A 382 -23.93 18.69 -14.74
N GLN A 383 -24.91 18.41 -15.56
CA GLN A 383 -24.72 18.09 -16.95
C GLN A 383 -25.64 18.93 -17.81
N ALA A 384 -25.07 19.70 -18.74
CA ALA A 384 -25.82 20.58 -19.63
C ALA A 384 -25.29 20.49 -21.04
N ASN A 385 -26.18 20.73 -22.00
CA ASN A 385 -25.80 21.00 -23.37
C ASN A 385 -25.56 22.52 -23.52
N VAL A 386 -24.36 22.93 -23.92
CA VAL A 386 -23.96 24.30 -24.09
C VAL A 386 -23.49 24.51 -25.53
N GLY A 387 -24.26 25.24 -26.31
CA GLY A 387 -24.00 25.39 -27.73
C GLY A 387 -24.00 24.05 -28.48
N LYS A 388 -22.94 23.77 -29.21
CA LYS A 388 -22.73 22.49 -29.92
C LYS A 388 -22.01 21.43 -29.03
N GLY A 389 -21.85 21.67 -27.74
CA GLY A 389 -21.13 20.82 -26.84
C GLY A 389 -21.95 20.40 -25.63
N ARG A 390 -21.34 19.53 -24.82
CA ARG A 390 -21.86 19.05 -23.55
C ARG A 390 -20.88 19.41 -22.44
N LEU A 391 -21.37 20.10 -21.44
CA LEU A 391 -20.64 20.44 -20.23
C LEU A 391 -21.01 19.46 -19.13
N VAL A 392 -20.01 18.84 -18.49
CA VAL A 392 -20.14 18.10 -17.25
C VAL A 392 -19.34 18.85 -16.20
N SER A 393 -19.94 19.22 -15.09
CA SER A 393 -19.26 19.97 -14.04
C SER A 393 -19.57 19.40 -12.66
N ALA A 394 -18.66 19.57 -11.73
CA ALA A 394 -18.80 19.20 -10.33
C ALA A 394 -18.21 20.28 -9.44
N LEU A 395 -18.91 20.60 -8.37
CA LEU A 395 -18.46 21.47 -7.30
C LEU A 395 -18.72 20.78 -5.98
N GLY A 396 -17.76 20.80 -5.06
CA GLY A 396 -17.97 20.17 -3.78
C GLY A 396 -16.92 20.49 -2.73
N PHE A 397 -17.13 19.95 -1.57
CA PHE A 397 -16.21 20.04 -0.45
C PHE A 397 -16.06 18.69 0.27
N ASN A 398 -14.98 18.57 1.02
CA ASN A 398 -14.72 17.44 1.89
C ASN A 398 -14.02 17.91 3.16
N ILE A 399 -14.43 17.37 4.30
CA ILE A 399 -13.83 17.62 5.61
C ILE A 399 -13.39 16.27 6.17
N PHE A 400 -12.14 16.21 6.56
CA PHE A 400 -11.54 15.06 7.22
C PHE A 400 -11.04 15.48 8.60
N ASP A 401 -11.38 14.72 9.64
CA ASP A 401 -10.85 14.86 11.02
C ASP A 401 -10.37 13.49 11.49
N GLY A 402 -9.06 13.33 11.65
CA GLY A 402 -8.40 12.13 12.11
C GLY A 402 -7.69 12.35 13.44
N HIS A 403 -7.83 11.40 14.32
CA HIS A 403 -7.18 11.39 15.63
C HIS A 403 -6.41 10.10 15.84
N ARG A 404 -5.11 10.20 16.04
CA ARG A 404 -4.23 9.07 16.34
C ARG A 404 -3.63 9.20 17.71
N THR A 405 -3.69 8.12 18.48
CA THR A 405 -2.98 7.98 19.76
C THR A 405 -1.99 6.83 19.67
N GLY A 406 -0.84 6.97 20.27
CA GLY A 406 0.15 5.91 20.39
C GLY A 406 0.72 5.88 21.80
N GLU A 407 0.88 4.69 22.33
CA GLU A 407 1.51 4.44 23.63
C GLU A 407 2.49 3.29 23.47
N SER A 408 3.68 3.46 24.01
CA SER A 408 4.70 2.41 24.07
C SER A 408 5.34 2.43 25.45
N TYR A 409 5.37 1.30 26.08
CA TYR A 409 6.01 1.10 27.38
C TYR A 409 6.52 -0.33 27.50
N GLY A 410 7.57 -0.51 28.28
CA GLY A 410 8.16 -1.82 28.48
C GLY A 410 8.87 -1.91 29.82
N GLY A 411 9.16 -3.11 30.20
CA GLY A 411 9.92 -3.43 31.39
C GLY A 411 10.95 -4.52 31.12
N ARG A 412 11.89 -4.66 32.02
CA ARG A 412 12.97 -5.66 32.01
C ARG A 412 13.02 -6.41 33.33
N GLY A 413 13.83 -7.45 33.38
CA GLY A 413 14.01 -8.26 34.61
C GLY A 413 12.98 -9.38 34.71
N ILE A 414 12.60 -9.99 33.60
CA ILE A 414 11.77 -11.19 33.59
C ILE A 414 12.69 -12.41 33.85
N LEU A 415 12.30 -13.25 34.81
CA LEU A 415 13.16 -14.36 35.28
C LEU A 415 13.01 -15.63 34.45
N SER A 416 11.93 -15.82 33.72
CA SER A 416 11.64 -17.05 32.98
C SER A 416 10.67 -16.82 31.83
N ASP A 417 10.80 -17.59 30.75
CA ASP A 417 9.88 -17.59 29.62
C ASP A 417 8.42 -17.88 29.99
N ARG A 418 8.21 -18.61 31.12
CA ARG A 418 6.86 -18.87 31.65
C ARG A 418 6.20 -17.63 32.23
N MET A 419 6.99 -16.58 32.52
CA MET A 419 6.54 -15.30 33.05
C MET A 419 6.49 -14.20 31.97
N ALA A 420 6.25 -14.56 30.72
CA ALA A 420 6.23 -13.66 29.57
C ALA A 420 5.02 -12.70 29.60
N TYR A 421 5.01 -11.79 30.55
CA TYR A 421 3.98 -10.76 30.70
C TYR A 421 4.53 -9.54 31.46
N ILE A 422 4.02 -8.34 31.10
CA ILE A 422 4.54 -7.06 31.65
C ILE A 422 4.51 -6.98 33.18
N THR A 423 3.56 -7.64 33.84
CA THR A 423 3.42 -7.64 35.31
C THR A 423 4.62 -8.27 36.02
N PHE A 424 5.37 -9.12 35.33
CA PHE A 424 6.53 -9.82 35.92
C PHE A 424 7.86 -9.11 35.68
N THR A 425 7.83 -7.91 35.10
CA THR A 425 9.03 -7.07 34.98
C THR A 425 9.38 -6.42 36.32
N GLN A 426 10.68 -6.29 36.62
CA GLN A 426 11.17 -5.71 37.86
C GLN A 426 11.44 -4.21 37.78
N GLY A 427 11.49 -3.63 36.59
CA GLY A 427 11.73 -2.21 36.39
C GLY A 427 11.53 -1.78 34.95
N TYR A 428 11.68 -0.49 34.71
CA TYR A 428 11.65 0.06 33.36
C TYR A 428 12.81 -0.46 32.52
N ASP A 429 12.54 -0.63 31.22
CA ASP A 429 13.62 -0.65 30.25
C ASP A 429 14.14 0.78 30.07
N THR A 430 15.31 1.05 30.67
CA THR A 430 15.94 2.38 30.63
C THR A 430 16.36 2.81 29.22
N LEU A 431 16.52 1.84 28.30
CA LEU A 431 16.82 2.11 26.90
C LEU A 431 15.57 2.49 26.09
N GLN A 432 14.37 2.18 26.62
CA GLN A 432 13.08 2.45 25.96
C GLN A 432 12.10 3.07 26.98
N ALA A 433 12.31 4.32 27.30
CA ALA A 433 11.40 5.06 28.19
C ALA A 433 9.95 5.03 27.65
N PRO A 434 8.93 5.02 28.53
CA PRO A 434 7.55 5.11 28.12
C PRO A 434 7.30 6.33 27.22
N VAL A 435 6.60 6.12 26.10
CA VAL A 435 6.29 7.17 25.14
C VAL A 435 4.78 7.20 24.91
N ALA A 436 4.20 8.39 24.94
CA ALA A 436 2.83 8.61 24.51
C ALA A 436 2.79 9.74 23.49
N ASN A 437 2.03 9.57 22.43
CA ASN A 437 1.84 10.61 21.44
C ASN A 437 0.36 10.74 21.02
N ARG A 438 0.01 11.92 20.56
CA ARG A 438 -1.30 12.24 20.00
C ARG A 438 -1.10 13.09 18.76
N LEU A 439 -1.74 12.69 17.67
CA LEU A 439 -1.71 13.42 16.41
C LEU A 439 -3.14 13.69 15.96
N TYR A 440 -3.40 14.94 15.58
CA TYR A 440 -4.65 15.36 14.97
C TYR A 440 -4.40 15.75 13.53
N GLU A 441 -5.19 15.23 12.62
CA GLU A 441 -5.16 15.52 11.19
C GLU A 441 -6.50 16.12 10.79
N ARG A 442 -6.51 17.39 10.36
CA ARG A 442 -7.69 18.08 9.88
C ARG A 442 -7.43 18.63 8.50
N ILE A 443 -8.29 18.27 7.56
CA ILE A 443 -8.19 18.71 6.17
C ILE A 443 -9.55 19.21 5.73
N LEU A 444 -9.58 20.44 5.24
CA LEU A 444 -10.70 20.99 4.46
C LEU A 444 -10.25 21.02 3.00
N ARG A 445 -11.06 20.49 2.13
CA ARG A 445 -10.85 20.46 0.69
C ARG A 445 -12.08 21.06 -0.01
N LEU A 446 -11.85 22.05 -0.87
CA LEU A 446 -12.86 22.59 -1.77
C LEU A 446 -12.40 22.30 -3.20
N PHE A 447 -13.27 21.79 -4.04
CA PHE A 447 -12.89 21.41 -5.39
C PHE A 447 -13.94 21.81 -6.41
N VAL A 448 -13.48 22.07 -7.62
CA VAL A 448 -14.28 22.30 -8.81
C VAL A 448 -13.68 21.51 -9.96
N MET A 449 -14.54 20.92 -10.79
CA MET A 449 -14.16 20.25 -12.03
C MET A 449 -15.15 20.63 -13.13
N ALA A 450 -14.65 20.75 -14.34
CA ALA A 450 -15.46 20.99 -15.53
C ALA A 450 -14.85 20.24 -16.71
N ASP A 451 -15.69 19.58 -17.49
CA ASP A 451 -15.32 18.89 -18.71
C ASP A 451 -16.29 19.31 -19.82
N TYR A 452 -15.76 19.97 -20.84
CA TYR A 452 -16.51 20.46 -21.96
C TYR A 452 -16.14 19.72 -23.24
N HIS A 453 -17.10 19.01 -23.82
CA HIS A 453 -16.98 18.25 -25.05
C HIS A 453 -17.63 19.02 -26.21
N PHE A 454 -16.83 19.54 -27.11
CA PHE A 454 -17.31 20.23 -28.30
C PHE A 454 -17.50 19.26 -29.47
N ASN A 455 -18.70 19.19 -30.04
CA ASN A 455 -19.08 18.33 -31.18
C ASN A 455 -18.68 16.84 -30.99
N GLN A 456 -18.49 16.38 -29.76
CA GLN A 456 -17.91 15.05 -29.45
C GLN A 456 -16.51 14.82 -30.03
N ARG A 457 -15.87 15.83 -30.63
CA ARG A 457 -14.53 15.72 -31.23
C ARG A 457 -13.44 16.25 -30.31
N TYR A 458 -13.61 17.44 -29.81
CA TYR A 458 -12.62 18.10 -28.94
C TYR A 458 -13.16 18.23 -27.53
N GLY A 459 -12.26 18.15 -26.55
CA GLY A 459 -12.67 18.41 -25.18
C GLY A 459 -11.57 19.07 -24.37
N ILE A 460 -12.00 19.82 -23.36
CA ILE A 460 -11.15 20.48 -22.39
C ILE A 460 -11.71 20.15 -21.01
N MET A 461 -10.86 19.61 -20.16
CA MET A 461 -11.15 19.33 -18.77
C MET A 461 -10.29 20.21 -17.89
N LEU A 462 -10.88 20.79 -16.86
CA LEU A 462 -10.22 21.62 -15.86
C LEU A 462 -10.57 21.13 -14.46
N ALA A 463 -9.61 21.15 -13.55
CA ALA A 463 -9.81 20.90 -12.14
C ALA A 463 -9.10 21.95 -11.29
N GLY A 464 -9.73 22.34 -10.20
CA GLY A 464 -9.15 23.19 -9.17
C GLY A 464 -9.47 22.64 -7.79
N ASN A 465 -8.53 22.74 -6.85
CA ASN A 465 -8.67 22.22 -5.50
C ASN A 465 -7.93 23.11 -4.50
N LEU A 466 -8.64 23.63 -3.52
CA LEU A 466 -8.11 24.38 -2.40
C LEU A 466 -8.09 23.47 -1.16
N ASN A 467 -6.91 23.26 -0.61
CA ASN A 467 -6.70 22.48 0.61
C ASN A 467 -6.27 23.39 1.76
N ARG A 468 -6.86 23.17 2.92
CA ARG A 468 -6.40 23.76 4.18
C ARG A 468 -6.21 22.65 5.21
N SER A 469 -5.02 22.59 5.82
CA SER A 469 -4.72 21.53 6.77
C SER A 469 -3.86 22.02 7.94
N ASN A 470 -4.06 21.42 9.10
CA ASN A 470 -3.20 21.62 10.28
C ASN A 470 -1.87 20.87 10.18
N LEU A 471 -1.74 19.92 9.23
CA LEU A 471 -0.47 19.26 8.94
C LEU A 471 0.50 20.16 8.16
N LEU A 472 0.00 21.23 7.56
CA LEU A 472 0.81 22.23 6.87
C LEU A 472 1.43 23.21 7.89
N ALA A 473 2.65 23.65 7.61
CA ALA A 473 3.33 24.64 8.45
C ALA A 473 2.52 25.95 8.56
N PRO A 474 2.63 26.68 9.67
CA PRO A 474 1.78 27.84 9.96
C PRO A 474 1.70 28.87 8.85
N ASP A 475 2.82 29.12 8.16
CA ASP A 475 2.90 30.16 7.12
C ASP A 475 2.36 29.66 5.75
N ASN A 476 2.14 28.34 5.61
CA ASN A 476 1.70 27.70 4.36
C ASN A 476 0.46 26.79 4.56
N ARG A 477 -0.49 27.17 5.44
CA ARG A 477 -1.65 26.33 5.81
C ARG A 477 -2.67 26.08 4.72
N SER A 478 -2.62 26.82 3.62
CA SER A 478 -3.56 26.68 2.51
C SER A 478 -2.77 26.54 1.21
N MET A 479 -3.15 25.54 0.41
CA MET A 479 -2.50 25.22 -0.87
C MET A 479 -3.56 25.08 -1.95
N PHE A 480 -3.29 25.63 -3.13
CA PHE A 480 -4.14 25.50 -4.29
C PHE A 480 -3.46 24.60 -5.33
N TYR A 481 -4.22 23.66 -5.86
CA TYR A 481 -3.79 22.74 -6.92
C TYR A 481 -4.74 22.87 -8.10
N SER A 482 -4.20 22.77 -9.30
CA SER A 482 -4.98 22.87 -10.54
C SER A 482 -4.46 21.92 -11.60
N ALA A 483 -5.33 21.52 -12.50
CA ALA A 483 -4.95 20.71 -13.65
C ALA A 483 -5.86 21.02 -14.84
N GLY A 484 -5.32 20.77 -16.03
CA GLY A 484 -6.05 20.82 -17.29
C GLY A 484 -5.67 19.64 -18.19
N LYS A 485 -6.64 19.15 -18.95
CA LYS A 485 -6.48 18.13 -19.99
C LYS A 485 -7.21 18.60 -21.25
N ALA A 486 -6.51 18.62 -22.36
CA ALA A 486 -7.11 18.82 -23.67
C ALA A 486 -7.05 17.51 -24.46
N TYR A 487 -8.11 17.16 -25.15
CA TYR A 487 -8.16 15.91 -25.90
C TYR A 487 -8.92 16.02 -27.20
N TRP A 488 -8.54 15.19 -28.18
CA TRP A 488 -9.14 15.08 -29.48
C TRP A 488 -9.61 13.65 -29.75
N ASN A 489 -10.91 13.49 -29.89
CA ASN A 489 -11.55 12.22 -30.24
C ASN A 489 -11.53 12.03 -31.77
N MET A 490 -10.41 11.60 -32.30
CA MET A 490 -10.18 11.46 -33.75
C MET A 490 -11.16 10.50 -34.42
N HIS A 491 -11.64 9.46 -33.70
CA HIS A 491 -12.60 8.49 -34.24
C HIS A 491 -13.95 9.12 -34.65
N ASN A 492 -14.25 10.35 -34.21
CA ASN A 492 -15.45 11.10 -34.60
C ASN A 492 -15.22 11.98 -35.85
N GLU A 493 -13.98 11.98 -36.37
CA GLU A 493 -13.71 12.70 -37.62
C GLU A 493 -14.24 11.94 -38.82
N THR A 494 -14.76 12.65 -39.82
CA THR A 494 -15.40 12.04 -40.98
C THR A 494 -14.46 11.20 -41.84
N TRP A 495 -13.18 11.56 -41.84
CA TRP A 495 -12.12 10.86 -42.59
C TRP A 495 -11.58 9.60 -41.90
N LEU A 496 -11.90 9.39 -40.60
CA LEU A 496 -11.41 8.25 -39.84
C LEU A 496 -12.51 7.27 -39.41
N LYS A 497 -13.74 7.46 -39.85
CA LYS A 497 -14.86 6.56 -39.51
C LYS A 497 -14.64 5.19 -40.10
N THR A 498 -14.41 4.20 -39.23
CA THR A 498 -14.24 2.79 -39.59
C THR A 498 -14.98 1.93 -38.59
N ASP A 499 -15.49 0.78 -39.03
CA ASP A 499 -16.27 -0.14 -38.18
C ASP A 499 -15.45 -0.81 -37.09
N TRP A 500 -14.15 -0.99 -37.29
CA TRP A 500 -13.27 -1.68 -36.34
C TRP A 500 -12.79 -0.77 -35.20
N LEU A 501 -12.72 0.55 -35.43
CA LEU A 501 -12.21 1.54 -34.47
C LEU A 501 -13.39 2.16 -33.69
N LYS A 502 -13.44 1.91 -32.37
CA LYS A 502 -14.48 2.44 -31.48
C LYS A 502 -14.08 3.74 -30.84
N THR A 503 -12.83 3.88 -30.45
CA THR A 503 -12.27 5.10 -29.87
C THR A 503 -10.84 5.28 -30.33
N LEU A 504 -10.49 6.48 -30.75
CA LEU A 504 -9.11 6.94 -30.87
C LEU A 504 -9.07 8.37 -30.33
N ARG A 505 -8.37 8.54 -29.22
CA ARG A 505 -8.22 9.81 -28.50
C ARG A 505 -6.77 10.15 -28.35
N LEU A 506 -6.40 11.35 -28.73
CA LEU A 506 -5.14 11.99 -28.38
C LEU A 506 -5.39 12.96 -27.22
N TYR A 507 -4.48 13.05 -26.29
CA TYR A 507 -4.59 14.00 -25.20
C TYR A 507 -3.25 14.54 -24.74
N VAL A 508 -3.29 15.71 -24.15
CA VAL A 508 -2.21 16.32 -23.38
C VAL A 508 -2.78 16.82 -22.06
N GLU A 509 -2.03 16.67 -20.99
CA GLU A 509 -2.45 17.13 -19.69
C GLU A 509 -1.30 17.73 -18.89
N ALA A 510 -1.66 18.69 -18.03
CA ALA A 510 -0.75 19.31 -17.09
C ALA A 510 -1.49 19.57 -15.78
N GLY A 511 -0.82 19.39 -14.64
CA GLY A 511 -1.44 19.65 -13.35
C GLY A 511 -0.47 19.65 -12.21
N THR A 512 -0.95 20.13 -11.07
CA THR A 512 -0.19 20.17 -9.81
C THR A 512 -0.88 19.34 -8.75
N THR A 513 -0.09 18.71 -7.89
CA THR A 513 -0.54 18.02 -6.69
C THR A 513 0.55 18.13 -5.62
N GLY A 514 0.30 17.68 -4.41
CA GLY A 514 1.29 17.79 -3.33
C GLY A 514 1.24 16.67 -2.33
N VAL A 515 2.24 16.65 -1.45
CA VAL A 515 2.31 15.75 -0.30
C VAL A 515 2.98 16.44 0.88
N VAL A 516 2.52 16.13 2.07
CA VAL A 516 3.10 16.62 3.34
C VAL A 516 4.05 15.55 3.90
N PRO A 517 5.38 15.68 3.72
CA PRO A 517 6.35 14.71 4.17
C PRO A 517 6.90 14.98 5.58
N PHE A 518 6.43 16.03 6.24
CA PHE A 518 6.90 16.50 7.55
C PHE A 518 5.80 16.37 8.59
N SER A 519 6.18 16.48 9.86
CA SER A 519 5.28 16.43 11.01
C SER A 519 5.22 17.80 11.71
N TYR A 520 4.27 17.96 12.63
CA TYR A 520 4.18 19.17 13.46
C TYR A 520 5.46 19.45 14.25
N THR A 521 6.26 18.43 14.56
CA THR A 521 7.54 18.59 15.25
C THR A 521 8.57 19.35 14.41
N ASP A 522 8.44 19.36 13.08
CA ASP A 522 9.38 20.05 12.21
C ASP A 522 9.13 21.58 12.14
N PHE A 523 7.91 22.04 12.48
CA PHE A 523 7.56 23.46 12.44
C PHE A 523 7.08 24.07 13.77
N TYR A 524 6.91 23.24 14.84
CA TYR A 524 6.72 23.71 16.20
C TYR A 524 7.90 23.30 17.08
N SER A 525 8.16 24.10 18.10
CA SER A 525 9.15 23.76 19.12
C SER A 525 8.71 22.53 19.90
N THR A 526 9.60 21.58 20.04
CA THR A 526 9.43 20.38 20.88
C THR A 526 10.57 20.28 21.88
N TYR A 527 10.25 19.81 23.05
CA TYR A 527 11.19 19.68 24.17
C TYR A 527 11.34 18.21 24.53
N THR A 528 12.54 17.82 24.88
CA THR A 528 12.82 16.53 25.54
C THR A 528 13.30 16.83 26.96
N ASN A 529 12.84 16.04 27.92
CA ASN A 529 13.44 16.01 29.23
C ASN A 529 14.83 15.38 29.08
N ASP A 530 15.85 16.09 29.55
CA ASP A 530 17.21 15.59 29.54
C ASP A 530 17.47 14.89 30.87
N THR A 531 17.66 13.58 30.81
CA THR A 531 17.91 12.71 31.95
C THR A 531 19.39 12.33 32.07
N HIS A 532 20.27 12.92 31.23
CA HIS A 532 21.71 12.68 31.32
C HIS A 532 22.29 13.43 32.48
N ASP A 533 23.14 12.76 33.28
CA ASP A 533 23.79 13.31 34.48
C ASP A 533 24.58 14.59 34.22
N GLU A 534 25.04 14.86 32.99
CA GLU A 534 25.75 16.05 32.58
C GLU A 534 24.90 17.34 32.58
N TYR A 535 23.57 17.21 32.56
CA TYR A 535 22.63 18.33 32.47
C TYR A 535 21.67 18.43 33.67
N ILE A 536 21.92 17.68 34.74
CA ILE A 536 21.12 17.76 35.97
C ILE A 536 21.53 19.05 36.70
N TYR A 537 20.65 20.05 36.64
CA TYR A 537 20.82 21.24 37.46
C TYR A 537 20.40 20.92 38.90
N ASN A 538 21.37 20.94 39.84
CA ASN A 538 21.14 20.82 41.28
C ASN A 538 20.53 19.48 41.74
N TYR A 539 21.08 18.34 41.38
CA TYR A 539 20.76 16.98 41.86
C TYR A 539 19.30 16.50 41.75
N TYR A 540 18.31 17.39 41.61
CA TYR A 540 16.88 17.10 41.64
C TYR A 540 16.07 17.76 40.51
N GLN A 541 16.67 18.51 39.60
CA GLN A 541 15.93 19.17 38.53
C GLN A 541 16.28 18.57 37.17
N ILE A 542 15.28 17.94 36.54
CA ILE A 542 15.36 17.46 35.16
C ILE A 542 15.25 18.67 34.23
N GLY A 543 16.28 18.93 33.47
CA GLY A 543 16.26 19.96 32.42
C GLY A 543 15.40 19.59 31.23
N ALA A 544 14.81 20.56 30.56
CA ALA A 544 14.16 20.40 29.30
C ALA A 544 14.99 21.07 28.19
N ARG A 545 15.33 20.31 27.14
CA ARG A 545 16.10 20.81 26.02
C ARG A 545 15.22 20.87 24.77
N LEU A 546 15.38 21.91 23.95
CA LEU A 546 14.80 21.98 22.61
C LEU A 546 15.43 20.90 21.70
N ASN A 547 14.58 20.08 21.06
CA ASN A 547 15.05 18.98 20.23
C ASN A 547 15.71 19.45 18.93
N HIS A 548 15.09 20.43 18.27
CA HIS A 548 15.58 20.96 16.99
C HIS A 548 14.97 22.34 16.74
N LYS A 549 15.57 23.08 15.84
CA LYS A 549 15.07 24.40 15.42
C LYS A 549 13.83 24.23 14.55
N PRO A 550 12.66 24.75 14.94
CA PRO A 550 11.45 24.67 14.15
C PRO A 550 11.55 25.51 12.88
N ASN A 551 10.85 25.11 11.82
CA ASN A 551 10.74 25.87 10.57
C ASN A 551 9.26 26.08 10.21
N ARG A 552 8.73 27.27 10.53
CA ARG A 552 7.33 27.63 10.28
C ARG A 552 7.01 27.86 8.80
N GLY A 553 8.04 28.12 7.98
CA GLY A 553 7.94 28.37 6.55
C GLY A 553 8.04 27.13 5.67
N LEU A 554 8.03 25.91 6.26
CA LEU A 554 8.10 24.67 5.48
C LEU A 554 6.95 24.59 4.46
N LYS A 555 7.31 24.22 3.23
CA LYS A 555 6.37 23.96 2.15
C LYS A 555 6.14 22.47 1.96
N PRO A 556 4.94 22.00 1.62
CA PRO A 556 4.73 20.64 1.17
C PRO A 556 5.52 20.42 -0.13
N ILE A 557 5.92 19.17 -0.39
CA ILE A 557 6.46 18.81 -1.70
C ILE A 557 5.37 19.07 -2.72
N GLN A 558 5.68 19.90 -3.74
CA GLN A 558 4.80 20.18 -4.85
C GLN A 558 5.24 19.39 -6.07
N MET A 559 4.30 18.75 -6.74
CA MET A 559 4.57 17.98 -7.93
C MET A 559 3.83 18.58 -9.12
N LEU A 560 4.59 19.05 -10.13
CA LEU A 560 4.07 19.39 -11.45
C LEU A 560 4.10 18.11 -12.31
N MET A 561 2.96 17.77 -12.85
CA MET A 561 2.76 16.62 -13.73
C MET A 561 2.48 17.10 -15.15
N LEU A 562 3.17 16.49 -16.11
CA LEU A 562 2.94 16.71 -17.55
C LEU A 562 2.79 15.33 -18.19
N ALA A 563 1.77 15.13 -19.01
CA ALA A 563 1.62 13.90 -19.78
C ALA A 563 1.00 14.17 -21.16
N ALA A 564 1.30 13.26 -22.09
CA ALA A 564 0.67 13.20 -23.39
C ALA A 564 0.48 11.74 -23.78
N GLY A 565 -0.69 11.41 -24.34
CA GLY A 565 -1.00 10.02 -24.61
C GLY A 565 -1.99 9.80 -25.73
N VAL A 566 -2.10 8.52 -26.09
CA VAL A 566 -3.02 7.98 -27.08
C VAL A 566 -3.82 6.85 -26.47
N GLU A 567 -5.12 6.95 -26.51
CA GLU A 567 -6.07 5.89 -26.15
C GLU A 567 -6.75 5.38 -27.41
N MET A 568 -6.66 4.09 -27.66
CA MET A 568 -7.33 3.43 -28.77
C MET A 568 -8.14 2.23 -28.29
N ARG A 569 -9.39 2.15 -28.72
CA ARG A 569 -10.26 1.00 -28.49
C ARG A 569 -10.78 0.50 -29.84
N THR A 570 -10.59 -0.79 -30.08
CA THR A 570 -11.11 -1.49 -31.24
C THR A 570 -12.38 -2.30 -30.88
N LYS A 571 -12.90 -3.12 -31.78
CA LYS A 571 -13.97 -4.08 -31.46
C LYS A 571 -13.53 -5.16 -30.46
N THR A 572 -12.27 -5.53 -30.46
CA THR A 572 -11.71 -6.67 -29.72
C THR A 572 -10.70 -6.28 -28.67
N GLY A 573 -10.06 -5.11 -28.79
CA GLY A 573 -8.96 -4.71 -27.95
C GLY A 573 -8.94 -3.25 -27.52
N GLN A 574 -8.04 -2.95 -26.63
CA GLN A 574 -7.73 -1.61 -26.15
C GLN A 574 -6.23 -1.42 -26.04
N PHE A 575 -5.78 -0.20 -26.37
CA PHE A 575 -4.37 0.19 -26.36
C PHE A 575 -4.25 1.57 -25.74
N HIS A 576 -3.30 1.74 -24.87
CA HIS A 576 -2.97 3.01 -24.25
C HIS A 576 -1.47 3.20 -24.23
N VAL A 577 -1.01 4.35 -24.68
CA VAL A 577 0.40 4.76 -24.63
C VAL A 577 0.45 6.17 -24.05
N GLU A 578 1.27 6.38 -23.05
CA GLU A 578 1.45 7.67 -22.41
C GLU A 578 2.93 7.95 -22.12
N VAL A 579 3.37 9.16 -22.44
CA VAL A 579 4.65 9.72 -22.00
C VAL A 579 4.37 10.74 -20.91
N TYR A 580 5.10 10.66 -19.80
CA TYR A 580 4.90 11.55 -18.67
C TYR A 580 6.22 12.11 -18.13
N ARG A 581 6.11 13.28 -17.48
CA ARG A 581 7.17 13.90 -16.71
C ARG A 581 6.61 14.55 -15.46
N ASN A 582 7.03 14.08 -14.30
CA ASN A 582 6.68 14.61 -12.99
C ASN A 582 7.90 15.32 -12.40
N HIS A 583 7.73 16.57 -11.97
CA HIS A 583 8.75 17.36 -11.29
C HIS A 583 8.30 17.63 -9.86
N ALA A 584 8.87 16.96 -8.90
CA ALA A 584 8.59 17.11 -7.48
C ALA A 584 9.59 18.06 -6.83
N ALA A 585 9.17 19.29 -6.60
CA ALA A 585 9.94 20.36 -6.00
C ALA A 585 9.80 20.41 -4.47
N ASP A 586 10.61 21.24 -3.81
CA ASP A 586 10.55 21.50 -2.37
C ASP A 586 10.76 20.23 -1.51
N GLN A 587 11.68 19.34 -1.93
CA GLN A 587 12.05 18.16 -1.15
C GLN A 587 12.56 18.55 0.24
N LEU A 588 12.45 17.64 1.22
CA LEU A 588 12.98 17.90 2.55
C LEU A 588 14.43 17.50 2.69
N ALA A 589 15.21 18.39 3.28
CA ALA A 589 16.61 18.16 3.64
C ALA A 589 16.90 18.68 5.05
N LEU A 590 17.91 18.11 5.71
CA LEU A 590 18.46 18.65 6.95
C LEU A 590 19.51 19.70 6.61
N ARG A 591 19.20 20.96 6.85
CA ARG A 591 20.16 22.06 6.70
C ARG A 591 21.01 22.15 7.96
N PRO A 592 22.34 22.03 7.88
CA PRO A 592 23.20 22.29 9.02
C PRO A 592 23.10 23.76 9.43
N LEU A 593 23.21 23.99 10.72
CA LEU A 593 23.16 25.31 11.31
C LEU A 593 24.50 25.68 11.95
N PRO A 594 24.84 26.97 11.98
CA PRO A 594 26.02 27.44 12.72
C PRO A 594 25.86 27.14 14.22
N ALA A 595 26.98 26.85 14.88
CA ALA A 595 26.99 26.46 16.31
C ALA A 595 26.35 27.48 17.24
N TYR A 596 26.44 28.79 16.90
CA TYR A 596 25.86 29.86 17.72
C TYR A 596 24.32 29.84 17.77
N GLU A 597 23.64 29.09 16.87
CA GLU A 597 22.19 28.93 16.89
C GLU A 597 21.72 27.91 17.94
N GLY A 598 22.64 27.17 18.56
CA GLY A 598 22.32 26.18 19.59
C GLY A 598 21.69 24.88 19.03
N PHE A 599 21.68 24.69 17.71
CA PHE A 599 21.13 23.51 17.04
C PHE A 599 22.10 23.02 15.97
N TYR A 600 22.17 21.71 15.79
CA TYR A 600 23.00 21.12 14.74
C TYR A 600 22.38 21.26 13.34
N SER A 601 21.04 21.21 13.25
CA SER A 601 20.35 21.25 11.98
C SER A 601 18.89 21.69 12.10
N GLN A 602 18.33 22.08 10.97
CA GLN A 602 16.93 22.42 10.79
C GLN A 602 16.36 21.69 9.57
N VAL A 603 15.12 21.22 9.65
CA VAL A 603 14.41 20.72 8.47
C VAL A 603 14.08 21.90 7.56
N ALA A 604 14.48 21.80 6.29
CA ALA A 604 14.26 22.82 5.28
C ALA A 604 13.88 22.21 3.94
N ASN A 605 13.24 22.98 3.08
CA ASN A 605 13.02 22.58 1.69
C ASN A 605 14.32 22.70 0.91
N GLY A 606 14.62 21.72 0.06
CA GLY A 606 15.83 21.72 -0.78
C GLY A 606 15.92 20.46 -1.64
N GLY A 607 16.31 20.66 -2.89
CA GLY A 607 16.40 19.61 -3.91
C GLY A 607 15.08 19.32 -4.61
N ASN A 608 15.20 18.74 -5.79
CA ASN A 608 14.09 18.40 -6.66
C ASN A 608 14.24 16.96 -7.15
N VAL A 609 13.11 16.31 -7.49
CA VAL A 609 13.09 15.00 -8.13
C VAL A 609 12.35 15.11 -9.45
N ILE A 610 12.99 14.65 -10.52
CA ILE A 610 12.37 14.52 -11.83
C ILE A 610 12.13 13.03 -12.10
N ASN A 611 10.91 12.68 -12.44
CA ASN A 611 10.49 11.33 -12.76
C ASN A 611 9.80 11.35 -14.13
N SER A 612 10.44 10.77 -15.15
CA SER A 612 9.94 10.73 -16.52
C SER A 612 9.78 9.29 -16.99
N GLY A 613 8.80 9.03 -17.83
CA GLY A 613 8.59 7.68 -18.29
C GLY A 613 7.66 7.54 -19.49
N LEU A 614 7.58 6.29 -19.94
CA LEU A 614 6.67 5.79 -20.97
C LEU A 614 5.87 4.65 -20.36
N GLU A 615 4.56 4.71 -20.48
CA GLU A 615 3.64 3.63 -20.11
C GLU A 615 2.94 3.12 -21.39
N LEU A 616 2.86 1.80 -21.52
CA LEU A 616 2.14 1.12 -22.60
C LEU A 616 1.28 0.02 -21.98
N THR A 617 -0.01 0.05 -22.25
CA THR A 617 -0.91 -1.06 -21.94
C THR A 617 -1.68 -1.46 -23.18
N ALA A 618 -1.80 -2.76 -23.43
CA ALA A 618 -2.54 -3.29 -24.53
C ALA A 618 -3.26 -4.57 -24.11
N SER A 619 -4.48 -4.75 -24.56
CA SER A 619 -5.19 -6.02 -24.45
C SER A 619 -6.02 -6.23 -25.70
N ASP A 620 -6.02 -7.45 -26.22
CA ASP A 620 -6.81 -7.80 -27.41
C ASP A 620 -7.22 -9.26 -27.38
N LYS A 621 -8.30 -9.54 -28.08
CA LYS A 621 -8.70 -10.89 -28.42
C LYS A 621 -7.91 -11.32 -29.66
N LEU A 622 -6.83 -12.07 -29.45
CA LEU A 622 -5.90 -12.48 -30.49
C LEU A 622 -6.52 -13.46 -31.50
N PHE A 623 -7.40 -14.33 -31.00
CA PHE A 623 -8.07 -15.33 -31.82
C PHE A 623 -9.42 -15.69 -31.20
N ALA A 624 -10.42 -15.96 -32.06
CA ALA A 624 -11.72 -16.50 -31.67
C ALA A 624 -12.28 -17.41 -32.74
N CYS A 625 -12.67 -18.63 -32.38
CA CYS A 625 -13.30 -19.59 -33.25
C CYS A 625 -14.30 -20.43 -32.46
N ASN A 626 -15.59 -20.41 -32.87
CA ASN A 626 -16.68 -21.13 -32.18
C ASN A 626 -16.65 -20.93 -30.64
N ASN A 627 -16.29 -22.00 -29.91
CA ASN A 627 -16.28 -22.03 -28.45
C ASN A 627 -14.88 -21.77 -27.85
N PHE A 628 -13.89 -21.38 -28.66
CA PHE A 628 -12.53 -21.10 -28.23
C PHE A 628 -12.18 -19.63 -28.48
N SER A 629 -11.57 -18.97 -27.48
CA SER A 629 -10.95 -17.66 -27.68
C SER A 629 -9.61 -17.57 -26.94
N LEU A 630 -8.66 -16.90 -27.58
CA LEU A 630 -7.35 -16.57 -27.02
C LEU A 630 -7.27 -15.06 -26.85
N ASN A 631 -7.11 -14.61 -25.63
CA ASN A 631 -6.92 -13.21 -25.26
C ASN A 631 -5.47 -13.00 -24.83
N GLY A 632 -4.90 -11.86 -25.19
CA GLY A 632 -3.58 -11.45 -24.75
C GLY A 632 -3.61 -10.06 -24.16
N TRP A 633 -2.74 -9.81 -23.17
CA TRP A 633 -2.53 -8.48 -22.64
C TRP A 633 -1.06 -8.24 -22.32
N THR A 634 -0.66 -6.98 -22.37
CA THR A 634 0.67 -6.54 -21.97
C THR A 634 0.55 -5.19 -21.25
N ALA A 635 1.43 -4.99 -20.28
CA ALA A 635 1.60 -3.74 -19.60
C ALA A 635 3.10 -3.51 -19.39
N LEU A 636 3.63 -2.40 -19.93
CA LEU A 636 5.04 -2.05 -19.89
C LEU A 636 5.20 -0.64 -19.37
N ARG A 637 6.25 -0.42 -18.59
CA ARG A 637 6.63 0.88 -18.09
C ARG A 637 8.13 1.06 -18.06
N LEU A 638 8.60 2.06 -18.79
CA LEU A 638 9.95 2.62 -18.67
C LEU A 638 9.88 3.84 -17.78
N ASN A 639 10.69 3.89 -16.74
CA ASN A 639 10.74 4.99 -15.79
C ASN A 639 12.18 5.42 -15.55
N HIS A 640 12.43 6.72 -15.65
CA HIS A 640 13.71 7.36 -15.33
C HIS A 640 13.51 8.36 -14.20
N ASN A 641 14.11 8.10 -13.05
CA ASN A 641 14.07 8.93 -11.86
C ASN A 641 15.43 9.58 -11.64
N ARG A 642 15.45 10.90 -11.45
CA ARG A 642 16.66 11.68 -11.22
C ARG A 642 16.44 12.73 -10.15
N VAL A 643 17.35 12.77 -9.18
CA VAL A 643 17.44 13.85 -8.19
C VAL A 643 18.31 14.97 -8.73
N VAL A 644 17.80 16.19 -8.70
CA VAL A 644 18.48 17.41 -9.15
C VAL A 644 18.51 18.45 -8.02
N ASP A 645 19.39 19.42 -8.14
CA ASP A 645 19.52 20.54 -7.19
C ASP A 645 19.71 20.10 -5.74
N VAL A 646 20.45 19.00 -5.55
CA VAL A 646 20.79 18.51 -4.20
C VAL A 646 21.65 19.53 -3.50
N PRO A 647 21.28 20.02 -2.30
CA PRO A 647 22.11 20.94 -1.53
C PRO A 647 23.51 20.37 -1.30
N THR A 648 24.56 21.18 -1.50
CA THR A 648 25.98 20.76 -1.44
C THR A 648 26.30 20.09 -0.12
N TYR A 649 25.88 20.67 1.02
CA TYR A 649 26.09 20.11 2.35
C TYR A 649 25.49 18.71 2.54
N TYR A 650 24.41 18.41 1.81
CA TYR A 650 23.78 17.10 1.84
C TYR A 650 24.54 16.11 0.98
N ARG A 651 24.99 16.56 -0.20
CA ARG A 651 25.75 15.76 -1.16
C ARG A 651 27.06 15.25 -0.56
N GLU A 652 27.81 16.11 0.10
CA GLU A 652 29.11 15.77 0.70
C GLU A 652 28.98 14.82 1.89
N ARG A 653 28.01 15.04 2.78
CA ARG A 653 27.89 14.28 4.02
C ARG A 653 27.10 12.98 3.86
N VAL A 654 26.03 12.97 3.08
CA VAL A 654 25.09 11.84 3.02
C VAL A 654 25.43 10.88 1.91
N ILE A 655 25.88 11.37 0.75
CA ILE A 655 26.29 10.51 -0.37
C ILE A 655 27.55 9.71 0.02
N ALA A 656 28.48 10.35 0.70
CA ALA A 656 29.68 9.69 1.19
C ALA A 656 29.44 8.63 2.27
N THR A 657 28.33 8.74 3.03
CA THR A 657 28.05 7.87 4.18
C THR A 657 26.92 6.84 3.95
N SER A 658 26.17 6.98 2.88
CA SER A 658 25.00 6.11 2.62
C SER A 658 24.90 5.71 1.14
N PRO A 659 25.52 4.58 0.75
CA PRO A 659 25.50 4.05 -0.62
C PRO A 659 24.08 3.85 -1.18
N SER A 660 23.11 3.54 -0.33
CA SER A 660 21.68 3.42 -0.74
C SER A 660 21.12 4.73 -1.28
N MET A 661 21.65 5.88 -0.85
CA MET A 661 21.24 7.19 -1.38
C MET A 661 21.85 7.49 -2.74
N MET A 662 23.06 7.03 -3.02
CA MET A 662 23.66 7.14 -4.36
C MET A 662 22.83 6.41 -5.41
N VAL A 663 22.29 5.24 -5.06
CA VAL A 663 21.38 4.48 -5.93
C VAL A 663 20.08 5.24 -6.19
N GLY A 664 19.58 5.99 -5.20
CA GLY A 664 18.35 6.79 -5.32
C GLY A 664 18.49 8.06 -6.16
N LEU A 665 19.72 8.55 -6.43
CA LEU A 665 19.92 9.81 -7.16
C LEU A 665 19.56 9.72 -8.63
N GLU A 666 19.84 8.59 -9.28
CA GLU A 666 19.47 8.38 -10.68
C GLU A 666 19.23 6.89 -10.94
N GLN A 667 18.05 6.57 -11.44
CA GLN A 667 17.67 5.19 -11.73
C GLN A 667 16.76 5.12 -12.93
N THR A 668 17.07 4.22 -13.86
CA THR A 668 16.19 3.86 -14.97
C THR A 668 15.73 2.44 -14.79
N THR A 669 14.41 2.23 -14.77
CA THR A 669 13.81 0.91 -14.61
C THR A 669 12.84 0.63 -15.74
N LEU A 670 12.90 -0.59 -16.27
CA LEU A 670 11.86 -1.14 -17.14
C LEU A 670 11.13 -2.24 -16.36
N ARG A 671 9.82 -2.07 -16.21
CA ARG A 671 8.92 -3.07 -15.63
C ARG A 671 7.89 -3.48 -16.66
N GLY A 672 7.50 -4.74 -16.65
CA GLY A 672 6.45 -5.16 -17.56
C GLY A 672 5.91 -6.53 -17.23
N SER A 673 4.74 -6.78 -17.79
CA SER A 673 4.05 -8.06 -17.70
C SER A 673 3.32 -8.37 -19.00
N ILE A 674 3.26 -9.64 -19.34
CA ILE A 674 2.57 -10.17 -20.49
C ILE A 674 1.75 -11.36 -20.00
N GLY A 675 0.49 -11.41 -20.38
CA GLY A 675 -0.42 -12.50 -20.05
C GLY A 675 -1.15 -13.03 -21.27
N LEU A 676 -1.41 -14.33 -21.25
CA LEU A 676 -2.24 -15.04 -22.22
C LEU A 676 -3.33 -15.80 -21.51
N GLN A 677 -4.54 -15.78 -22.07
CA GLN A 677 -5.71 -16.48 -21.56
C GLN A 677 -6.41 -17.21 -22.70
N ALA A 678 -6.56 -18.51 -22.55
CA ALA A 678 -7.39 -19.34 -23.41
C ALA A 678 -8.73 -19.64 -22.73
N LEU A 679 -9.81 -19.43 -23.42
CA LEU A 679 -11.17 -19.77 -23.01
C LEU A 679 -11.73 -20.82 -23.94
N TRP A 680 -12.20 -21.95 -23.41
CA TRP A 680 -12.79 -23.03 -24.18
C TRP A 680 -14.01 -23.58 -23.46
N LYS A 681 -15.20 -23.27 -23.99
CA LYS A 681 -16.49 -23.59 -23.34
C LYS A 681 -16.53 -23.07 -21.88
N GLN A 682 -16.51 -24.00 -20.90
CA GLN A 682 -16.53 -23.72 -19.48
C GLN A 682 -15.12 -23.76 -18.83
N TRP A 683 -14.08 -24.02 -19.63
CA TRP A 683 -12.68 -24.03 -19.20
C TRP A 683 -12.02 -22.71 -19.50
N SER A 684 -11.16 -22.32 -18.61
CA SER A 684 -10.26 -21.20 -18.82
C SER A 684 -8.88 -21.53 -18.26
N ALA A 685 -7.85 -21.19 -19.01
CA ALA A 685 -6.46 -21.39 -18.62
C ALA A 685 -5.61 -20.21 -19.07
N GLY A 686 -4.52 -19.96 -18.39
CA GLY A 686 -3.64 -18.88 -18.81
C GLY A 686 -2.33 -18.85 -18.04
N ALA A 687 -1.44 -17.99 -18.52
CA ALA A 687 -0.13 -17.76 -17.92
C ALA A 687 0.21 -16.27 -17.97
N THR A 688 0.95 -15.81 -16.97
CA THR A 688 1.45 -14.45 -16.88
C THR A 688 2.94 -14.48 -16.56
N VAL A 689 3.71 -13.72 -17.32
CA VAL A 689 5.14 -13.48 -17.09
C VAL A 689 5.32 -12.01 -16.75
N ALA A 690 6.08 -11.70 -15.72
CA ALA A 690 6.44 -10.34 -15.36
C ALA A 690 7.96 -10.20 -15.16
N GLY A 691 8.46 -9.01 -15.42
CA GLY A 691 9.88 -8.73 -15.30
C GLY A 691 10.16 -7.29 -14.87
N VAL A 692 11.34 -7.11 -14.30
CA VAL A 692 11.93 -5.80 -14.00
C VAL A 692 13.41 -5.82 -14.33
N THR A 693 13.89 -4.75 -14.94
CA THR A 693 15.31 -4.54 -15.20
C THR A 693 15.71 -3.11 -14.82
N GLY A 694 17.00 -2.92 -14.54
CA GLY A 694 17.54 -1.62 -14.14
C GLY A 694 17.25 -1.23 -12.69
N ASN A 695 16.67 -2.12 -11.89
CA ASN A 695 16.51 -1.90 -10.45
C ASN A 695 17.87 -2.02 -9.76
N LYS A 696 18.39 -0.93 -9.23
CA LYS A 696 19.70 -0.91 -8.57
C LYS A 696 19.58 -1.31 -7.11
N GLN A 697 20.46 -2.17 -6.66
CA GLN A 697 20.62 -2.55 -5.25
C GLN A 697 22.05 -2.35 -4.79
N VAL A 698 22.23 -2.00 -3.52
CA VAL A 698 23.55 -1.91 -2.88
C VAL A 698 23.88 -3.26 -2.27
N ASP A 699 25.05 -3.79 -2.58
CA ASP A 699 25.62 -4.96 -1.92
C ASP A 699 26.35 -4.49 -0.65
N TYR A 700 25.68 -4.60 0.49
CA TYR A 700 26.25 -4.28 1.80
C TYR A 700 27.26 -5.33 2.30
N LEU A 701 27.37 -6.46 1.62
CA LEU A 701 28.34 -7.52 1.95
C LEU A 701 29.72 -7.23 1.36
N SER A 702 29.79 -6.36 0.34
CA SER A 702 31.06 -5.94 -0.24
C SER A 702 31.65 -4.79 0.58
N ALA A 703 32.93 -4.85 0.87
CA ALA A 703 33.66 -3.77 1.57
C ALA A 703 33.59 -2.41 0.81
N ALA A 704 33.28 -2.45 -0.48
CA ALA A 704 33.17 -1.28 -1.36
C ALA A 704 31.73 -0.84 -1.61
N TYR A 705 30.74 -1.42 -0.95
CA TYR A 705 29.31 -1.14 -1.17
C TYR A 705 28.93 -1.10 -2.66
N MET A 706 29.30 -2.15 -3.38
CA MET A 706 29.08 -2.20 -4.84
C MET A 706 27.61 -2.13 -5.20
N VAL A 707 27.30 -1.38 -6.24
CA VAL A 707 25.92 -1.27 -6.76
C VAL A 707 25.74 -2.27 -7.89
N HIS A 708 24.73 -3.14 -7.76
CA HIS A 708 24.36 -4.13 -8.77
C HIS A 708 22.96 -3.86 -9.32
N ASN A 709 22.74 -4.27 -10.58
CA ASN A 709 21.41 -4.30 -11.14
C ASN A 709 20.69 -5.56 -10.67
N ASP A 710 19.51 -5.41 -10.05
CA ASP A 710 18.60 -6.49 -9.71
C ASP A 710 17.60 -6.65 -10.86
N ASN A 711 17.95 -7.44 -11.85
CA ASN A 711 17.07 -7.81 -12.94
C ASN A 711 16.33 -9.07 -12.55
N ARG A 712 15.02 -9.11 -12.82
CA ARG A 712 14.16 -10.23 -12.45
C ARG A 712 13.19 -10.56 -13.58
N LEU A 713 13.02 -11.84 -13.85
CA LEU A 713 11.98 -12.40 -14.72
C LEU A 713 11.26 -13.51 -13.98
N GLN A 714 9.94 -13.49 -13.99
CA GLN A 714 9.12 -14.42 -13.21
C GLN A 714 7.98 -14.98 -14.07
N LEU A 715 7.77 -16.30 -13.99
CA LEU A 715 6.48 -16.89 -14.34
C LEU A 715 5.54 -16.64 -13.15
N THR A 716 4.83 -15.51 -13.22
CA THR A 716 4.07 -14.93 -12.11
C THR A 716 2.84 -15.74 -11.79
N SER A 717 2.16 -16.26 -12.80
CA SER A 717 1.04 -17.16 -12.62
C SER A 717 0.91 -18.14 -13.78
N LEU A 718 0.46 -19.34 -13.46
CA LEU A 718 -0.05 -20.36 -14.37
C LEU A 718 -1.35 -20.88 -13.74
N TRP A 719 -2.47 -20.80 -14.46
CA TRP A 719 -3.75 -21.13 -13.88
C TRP A 719 -4.66 -21.90 -14.82
N LEU A 720 -5.53 -22.72 -14.21
CA LEU A 720 -6.58 -23.48 -14.84
C LEU A 720 -7.86 -23.34 -14.02
N ALA A 721 -8.97 -23.05 -14.66
CA ALA A 721 -10.26 -22.94 -13.98
C ALA A 721 -11.38 -23.57 -14.83
N HIS A 722 -12.42 -24.03 -14.13
CA HIS A 722 -13.58 -24.62 -14.76
C HIS A 722 -14.86 -24.20 -14.00
N THR A 723 -15.93 -23.96 -14.75
CA THR A 723 -17.23 -23.62 -14.18
C THR A 723 -18.24 -24.69 -14.58
N LEU A 724 -18.67 -25.47 -13.61
CA LEU A 724 -19.74 -26.46 -13.79
C LEU A 724 -21.08 -25.79 -13.48
N LYS A 725 -21.91 -25.62 -14.49
CA LYS A 725 -23.31 -25.16 -14.32
C LYS A 725 -24.18 -26.37 -14.02
N LEU A 726 -24.95 -26.32 -12.96
CA LEU A 726 -25.85 -27.37 -12.51
C LEU A 726 -27.29 -26.88 -12.62
N GLN A 727 -28.19 -27.76 -13.03
CA GLN A 727 -29.63 -27.51 -13.03
C GLN A 727 -30.28 -28.05 -11.75
N GLY A 728 -29.54 -28.05 -10.63
CA GLY A 728 -30.00 -28.56 -9.34
C GLY A 728 -30.90 -27.55 -8.61
N LYS A 729 -31.81 -28.05 -7.79
CA LYS A 729 -32.72 -27.22 -6.98
C LYS A 729 -31.99 -26.33 -5.98
N TYR A 730 -30.85 -26.76 -5.46
CA TYR A 730 -30.10 -26.08 -4.39
C TYR A 730 -28.74 -25.52 -4.83
N ILE A 731 -28.11 -26.10 -5.84
CA ILE A 731 -26.78 -25.68 -6.32
C ILE A 731 -26.92 -25.32 -7.81
N SER A 732 -26.63 -24.05 -8.11
CA SER A 732 -26.72 -23.51 -9.46
C SER A 732 -25.40 -23.59 -10.23
N ALA A 733 -24.27 -23.48 -9.56
CA ALA A 733 -22.94 -23.58 -10.18
C ALA A 733 -21.85 -23.93 -9.17
N ILE A 734 -20.84 -24.64 -9.64
CA ILE A 734 -19.58 -24.86 -8.92
C ILE A 734 -18.47 -24.31 -9.82
N HIS A 735 -17.71 -23.38 -9.30
CA HIS A 735 -16.50 -22.86 -9.95
C HIS A 735 -15.28 -23.30 -9.15
N TRP A 736 -14.28 -23.86 -9.81
CA TRP A 736 -13.00 -24.14 -9.18
C TRP A 736 -11.86 -23.63 -10.05
N SER A 737 -10.76 -23.28 -9.40
CA SER A 737 -9.53 -22.86 -10.07
C SER A 737 -8.30 -23.31 -9.30
N LEU A 738 -7.28 -23.67 -10.05
CA LEU A 738 -5.94 -24.01 -9.57
C LEU A 738 -4.97 -22.97 -10.11
N ILE A 739 -4.23 -22.32 -9.23
CA ILE A 739 -3.27 -21.27 -9.59
C ILE A 739 -1.92 -21.60 -8.97
N GLY A 740 -0.89 -21.68 -9.80
CA GLY A 740 0.50 -21.66 -9.37
C GLY A 740 1.05 -20.24 -9.51
N SER A 741 1.55 -19.66 -8.43
CA SER A 741 2.14 -18.31 -8.46
C SER A 741 3.64 -18.36 -8.18
N ASN A 742 4.41 -17.52 -8.89
CA ASN A 742 5.87 -17.43 -8.81
C ASN A 742 6.59 -18.79 -9.03
N LEU A 743 6.10 -19.60 -9.94
CA LEU A 743 6.60 -20.95 -10.16
C LEU A 743 8.07 -20.98 -10.56
N LEU A 744 8.47 -20.03 -11.40
CA LEU A 744 9.84 -19.87 -11.88
C LEU A 744 10.26 -18.41 -11.70
N THR A 745 11.39 -18.19 -11.05
CA THR A 745 12.00 -16.87 -10.90
C THR A 745 13.46 -16.93 -11.30
N TRP A 746 13.83 -16.07 -12.24
CA TRP A 746 15.23 -15.75 -12.51
C TRP A 746 15.54 -14.36 -11.95
N ARG A 747 16.67 -14.24 -11.25
CA ARG A 747 17.14 -12.99 -10.64
C ARG A 747 18.64 -12.85 -10.80
N SER A 748 19.13 -11.65 -11.16
CA SER A 748 20.56 -11.37 -11.32
C SER A 748 21.24 -10.99 -10.01
N ALA A 749 20.51 -10.45 -9.03
CA ALA A 749 21.07 -10.02 -7.76
C ALA A 749 21.19 -11.17 -6.77
N LYS A 750 22.21 -11.05 -5.89
CA LYS A 750 22.38 -11.89 -4.70
C LYS A 750 21.35 -11.52 -3.62
N VAL A 751 21.22 -12.32 -2.56
CA VAL A 751 20.39 -11.95 -1.41
C VAL A 751 20.87 -10.63 -0.85
N ALA A 752 19.97 -9.64 -0.79
CA ALA A 752 20.29 -8.38 -0.16
C ALA A 752 20.13 -8.50 1.35
N GLU A 753 21.07 -7.92 2.09
CA GLU A 753 20.93 -7.69 3.52
C GLU A 753 19.61 -6.96 3.81
N GLY A 754 18.91 -7.35 4.88
CA GLY A 754 17.67 -6.71 5.32
C GLY A 754 16.40 -7.25 4.67
N ILE A 755 16.45 -8.29 3.83
CA ILE A 755 15.24 -9.01 3.40
C ILE A 755 14.66 -9.76 4.59
N CYS A 756 13.47 -9.36 5.02
CA CYS A 756 12.82 -9.99 6.17
C CYS A 756 12.32 -11.40 5.84
N TYR A 757 11.84 -11.62 4.60
CA TYR A 757 11.26 -12.89 4.17
C TYR A 757 11.68 -13.25 2.74
N PRO A 758 11.80 -14.55 2.42
CA PRO A 758 12.09 -14.99 1.07
C PRO A 758 10.88 -14.80 0.15
N LEU A 759 11.13 -14.66 -1.15
CA LEU A 759 10.07 -14.81 -2.16
C LEU A 759 9.41 -16.18 -2.01
N THR A 760 8.10 -16.23 -2.22
CA THR A 760 7.34 -17.48 -2.08
C THR A 760 6.80 -17.95 -3.43
N ARG A 761 6.86 -19.26 -3.64
CA ARG A 761 6.06 -19.96 -4.63
C ARG A 761 4.80 -20.47 -3.97
N SER A 762 3.67 -20.40 -4.66
CA SER A 762 2.43 -20.93 -4.10
C SER A 762 1.67 -21.76 -5.12
N LEU A 763 0.95 -22.75 -4.59
CA LEU A 763 -0.10 -23.48 -5.30
C LEU A 763 -1.40 -23.24 -4.53
N SER A 764 -2.39 -22.66 -5.19
CA SER A 764 -3.66 -22.28 -4.61
C SER A 764 -4.81 -22.97 -5.32
N LEU A 765 -5.71 -23.58 -4.54
CA LEU A 765 -6.98 -24.13 -4.99
C LEU A 765 -8.10 -23.25 -4.45
N SER A 766 -8.96 -22.78 -5.35
CA SER A 766 -10.21 -22.10 -4.97
C SER A 766 -11.40 -22.91 -5.44
N ALA A 767 -12.39 -23.04 -4.59
CA ALA A 767 -13.68 -23.63 -4.92
C ALA A 767 -14.81 -22.70 -4.46
N SER A 768 -15.74 -22.39 -5.35
CA SER A 768 -16.90 -21.55 -5.08
C SER A 768 -18.18 -22.30 -5.47
N VAL A 769 -19.10 -22.42 -4.53
CA VAL A 769 -20.40 -23.07 -4.72
C VAL A 769 -21.47 -21.98 -4.64
N LYS A 770 -22.32 -21.89 -5.66
CA LYS A 770 -23.44 -20.96 -5.73
C LYS A 770 -24.76 -21.73 -5.52
N PHE A 771 -25.47 -21.30 -4.49
CA PHE A 771 -26.78 -21.84 -4.14
C PHE A 771 -27.91 -21.02 -4.72
#